data_94443592091877a69c7b597138595019
#
_entry.id   94443592091877a69c7b597138595019
#
_cell.length_a   1.000
_cell.length_b   1.000
_cell.length_c   1.000
_cell.angle_alpha   90.00
_cell.angle_beta   90.00
_cell.angle_gamma   90.00
#
_symmetry.space_group_name_H-M   'P 1'
#
loop_
_entity.id
_entity.type
_entity.pdbx_description
1 polymer ?
#
loop_
_entity_poly.entity_id
_entity_poly.type
_entity_poly.pdbx_seq_one_letter_code
_entity_poly.pdbx_strand_id
1 'polypeptide(L)'
;MHRLVNRSARGEPAAAQQIPYRAQISDSVIKTAAGDYLRAWQLSGLSFECADDREINATHERLNSWLRNLASPEAALWTHVIRRREHLLPVQPPPGGFARQLSDRYQQRLAGETLWVNEIFVTLVYRPIALRAPGAKYALARSRDPHADALERAESMTALDKFASQIQASLAAYEPETLGCYFNQGRRYSSLLEFLGLLINGEWQRMPLPRAPLEEVLATTRLLFGWETIEYRLPTTSRFGACLGIKEYPTPTTPGILNRLLTAPFPFVLTQSFAFLAKSTAMGLLSRQWHRLRNAADPAVSQADALKGALDRLACNEFAMGDHHLTLQVLTEPNPAVASDQAIVLRELERSLALARSLLSESGMVVAREDMALEAAFWAQLPGQFPSRPRRAPITTRNFAGLSPFHNFPLGRAYDNHWGEALAVFKTSAGSPYHFSLHASDPRDPDGGSRRDTGHTFICGPTGSGKTVFLGFCVALLLKHGATQVIFDKDRGLEILVRSLGGEYLSFRRGHPTGCNPLQLPATPANRAFLRRWLLLLVERPARLLSVREEADVDQALAGVLALAPEARRLSRVLEFLDPTDADGPHARLARWCTRAGGELACVFDTSEDRVAPLLDKATVIGFDMTDVLDEPSIRAPLTLYLFHLLESLLDGRRLVAWLDEFAKLISDSAFRDLASDGTKTWRKRNGVMAFATQSPNDVLASPLARTLIEQTPTKVFFPNADAHRREYVDGFGLSDREFELIRTELTPGSRRFLIKQGRESVVAELDLKGFAPELKVISGRSSTVIELEAVIAKLGPEPAAWLPTFMHEVTHRNPEVP
;
A
#
# COMPACT_ATOMS: atom_id res chain seq x y z
N MET A 1 -42.63 20.39 -18.27
CA MET A 1 -41.88 19.74 -17.22
C MET A 1 -41.73 20.58 -15.92
N HIS A 2 -41.29 21.83 -15.95
CA HIS A 2 -41.11 22.69 -14.73
C HIS A 2 -42.39 22.91 -13.90
N ARG A 3 -43.60 22.94 -14.51
CA ARG A 3 -44.87 23.12 -13.77
C ARG A 3 -45.36 21.86 -13.05
N LEU A 4 -44.98 20.66 -13.52
CA LEU A 4 -45.29 19.40 -12.87
C LEU A 4 -44.39 19.13 -11.65
N VAL A 5 -43.11 19.50 -11.75
CA VAL A 5 -42.15 19.40 -10.64
C VAL A 5 -42.55 20.28 -9.45
N ASN A 6 -43.07 21.49 -9.69
CA ASN A 6 -43.53 22.41 -8.62
C ASN A 6 -44.83 21.95 -7.92
N ARG A 7 -45.63 21.08 -8.53
CA ARG A 7 -46.84 20.54 -7.88
C ARG A 7 -46.52 19.33 -7.01
N SER A 8 -45.58 18.47 -7.41
CA SER A 8 -45.11 17.33 -6.57
C SER A 8 -44.32 17.80 -5.36
N ALA A 9 -43.50 18.84 -5.49
CA ALA A 9 -42.71 19.36 -4.37
C ALA A 9 -43.51 19.87 -3.14
N ARG A 10 -44.81 20.19 -3.33
CA ARG A 10 -45.69 20.59 -2.22
C ARG A 10 -46.30 19.44 -1.43
N GLY A 11 -46.19 18.22 -1.97
CA GLY A 11 -46.67 16.96 -1.34
C GLY A 11 -45.57 16.03 -0.84
N GLU A 12 -44.30 16.34 -1.08
CA GLU A 12 -43.17 15.50 -0.63
C GLU A 12 -43.05 15.58 0.91
N PRO A 13 -42.99 14.43 1.62
CA PRO A 13 -42.73 14.43 3.03
C PRO A 13 -41.33 15.03 3.29
N ALA A 14 -41.20 15.84 4.34
CA ALA A 14 -39.93 16.41 4.72
C ALA A 14 -38.93 15.28 5.01
N ALA A 15 -37.68 15.39 4.51
CA ALA A 15 -36.63 14.40 4.73
C ALA A 15 -36.47 14.04 6.22
N ALA A 16 -36.71 14.98 7.11
CA ALA A 16 -36.71 14.77 8.57
C ALA A 16 -37.66 13.65 9.04
N GLN A 17 -38.75 13.36 8.33
CA GLN A 17 -39.69 12.28 8.69
C GLN A 17 -39.13 10.89 8.37
N GLN A 18 -38.14 10.83 7.47
CA GLN A 18 -37.51 9.58 7.02
C GLN A 18 -36.21 9.28 7.77
N ILE A 19 -35.58 10.29 8.38
CA ILE A 19 -34.33 10.14 9.13
C ILE A 19 -34.64 9.56 10.51
N PRO A 20 -34.10 8.37 10.84
CA PRO A 20 -34.46 7.70 12.09
C PRO A 20 -33.71 8.22 13.33
N TYR A 21 -32.80 9.17 13.21
CA TYR A 21 -31.87 9.57 14.26
C TYR A 21 -32.43 10.73 15.09
N ARG A 22 -32.44 10.57 16.42
CA ARG A 22 -32.94 11.58 17.35
C ARG A 22 -31.84 12.43 17.96
N ALA A 23 -30.83 11.79 18.55
CA ALA A 23 -29.76 12.47 19.26
C ALA A 23 -28.49 11.61 19.34
N GLN A 24 -27.32 12.24 19.30
CA GLN A 24 -26.06 11.62 19.68
C GLN A 24 -25.93 11.72 21.20
N ILE A 25 -25.96 10.56 21.88
CA ILE A 25 -26.07 10.46 23.35
C ILE A 25 -24.73 10.21 24.04
N SER A 26 -23.72 9.82 23.29
CA SER A 26 -22.31 9.73 23.70
C SER A 26 -21.40 10.06 22.54
N ASP A 27 -20.08 10.00 22.72
CA ASP A 27 -19.11 10.31 21.66
C ASP A 27 -19.30 9.47 20.41
N SER A 28 -19.76 8.24 20.52
CA SER A 28 -19.86 7.27 19.42
C SER A 28 -21.23 6.57 19.31
N VAL A 29 -22.26 7.06 20.00
CA VAL A 29 -23.58 6.40 20.02
C VAL A 29 -24.70 7.38 19.68
N ILE A 30 -25.55 7.00 18.74
CA ILE A 30 -26.79 7.70 18.40
C ILE A 30 -27.98 6.88 18.87
N LYS A 31 -28.99 7.55 19.42
CA LYS A 31 -30.32 7.01 19.72
C LYS A 31 -31.30 7.38 18.62
N THR A 32 -32.03 6.40 18.10
CA THR A 32 -33.08 6.60 17.09
C THR A 32 -34.38 7.06 17.73
N ALA A 33 -35.29 7.59 16.90
CA ALA A 33 -36.66 7.89 17.29
C ALA A 33 -37.46 6.64 17.71
N ALA A 34 -37.12 5.48 17.21
CA ALA A 34 -37.71 4.19 17.58
C ALA A 34 -37.18 3.62 18.92
N GLY A 35 -36.16 4.26 19.51
CA GLY A 35 -35.52 3.80 20.73
C GLY A 35 -34.34 2.82 20.52
N ASP A 36 -33.95 2.55 19.29
CA ASP A 36 -32.78 1.75 18.98
C ASP A 36 -31.49 2.56 19.21
N TYR A 37 -30.37 1.90 19.43
CA TYR A 37 -29.04 2.51 19.62
C TYR A 37 -28.09 2.03 18.54
N LEU A 38 -27.30 2.94 17.97
CA LEU A 38 -26.33 2.59 16.91
C LEU A 38 -24.92 3.10 17.22
N ARG A 39 -23.94 2.31 16.78
CA ARG A 39 -22.50 2.63 16.76
C ARG A 39 -21.93 2.16 15.43
N ALA A 40 -21.02 2.91 14.84
CA ALA A 40 -20.41 2.58 13.56
C ALA A 40 -18.88 2.61 13.61
N TRP A 41 -18.28 1.84 12.72
CA TRP A 41 -16.84 1.75 12.51
C TRP A 41 -16.55 1.91 11.03
N GLN A 42 -15.44 2.57 10.72
CA GLN A 42 -14.78 2.50 9.43
C GLN A 42 -13.76 1.36 9.47
N LEU A 43 -13.65 0.59 8.40
CA LEU A 43 -12.70 -0.51 8.25
C LEU A 43 -11.71 -0.19 7.15
N SER A 44 -10.42 -0.46 7.35
CA SER A 44 -9.43 -0.45 6.26
C SER A 44 -9.71 -1.58 5.27
N GLY A 45 -10.24 -2.69 5.75
CA GLY A 45 -10.54 -3.88 4.98
C GLY A 45 -9.34 -4.83 4.86
N LEU A 46 -9.51 -5.93 4.13
CA LEU A 46 -8.45 -6.90 3.85
C LEU A 46 -8.09 -6.93 2.37
N SER A 47 -6.81 -6.95 2.08
CA SER A 47 -6.32 -7.19 0.72
C SER A 47 -6.71 -8.61 0.27
N PHE A 48 -7.23 -8.71 -0.93
CA PHE A 48 -7.73 -9.98 -1.50
C PHE A 48 -7.10 -10.31 -2.86
N GLU A 49 -6.61 -9.30 -3.58
CA GLU A 49 -6.10 -9.45 -4.95
C GLU A 49 -4.91 -10.41 -5.03
N CYS A 50 -4.07 -10.38 -4.00
CA CYS A 50 -2.85 -11.17 -3.88
C CYS A 50 -2.99 -12.36 -2.92
N ALA A 51 -4.18 -12.58 -2.33
CA ALA A 51 -4.44 -13.63 -1.36
C ALA A 51 -4.83 -14.95 -2.05
N ASP A 52 -4.39 -16.07 -1.49
CA ASP A 52 -4.78 -17.39 -1.96
C ASP A 52 -6.23 -17.72 -1.57
N ASP A 53 -6.90 -18.53 -2.38
CA ASP A 53 -8.26 -19.01 -2.13
C ASP A 53 -8.41 -19.63 -0.74
N ARG A 54 -7.37 -20.32 -0.26
CA ARG A 54 -7.35 -20.91 1.09
C ARG A 54 -7.43 -19.84 2.18
N GLU A 55 -6.76 -18.72 2.02
CA GLU A 55 -6.78 -17.61 2.96
C GLU A 55 -8.12 -16.89 2.92
N ILE A 56 -8.65 -16.63 1.73
CA ILE A 56 -9.97 -16.03 1.50
C ILE A 56 -11.05 -16.91 2.17
N ASN A 57 -11.03 -18.20 1.97
CA ASN A 57 -11.99 -19.13 2.55
C ASN A 57 -11.84 -19.21 4.08
N ALA A 58 -10.62 -19.23 4.62
CA ALA A 58 -10.40 -19.22 6.07
C ALA A 58 -10.92 -17.92 6.72
N THR A 59 -10.76 -16.80 6.06
CA THR A 59 -11.28 -15.49 6.49
C THR A 59 -12.81 -15.48 6.47
N HIS A 60 -13.41 -16.02 5.43
CA HIS A 60 -14.87 -16.18 5.32
C HIS A 60 -15.45 -17.01 6.48
N GLU A 61 -14.79 -18.12 6.85
CA GLU A 61 -15.25 -18.92 7.99
C GLU A 61 -15.08 -18.19 9.33
N ARG A 62 -14.04 -17.38 9.48
CA ARG A 62 -13.88 -16.51 10.67
C ARG A 62 -15.00 -15.47 10.75
N LEU A 63 -15.36 -14.83 9.63
CA LEU A 63 -16.48 -13.91 9.56
C LEU A 63 -17.82 -14.60 9.89
N ASN A 64 -18.09 -15.77 9.32
CA ASN A 64 -19.29 -16.53 9.65
C ASN A 64 -19.33 -16.88 11.16
N SER A 65 -18.21 -17.28 11.75
CA SER A 65 -18.13 -17.57 13.19
C SER A 65 -18.38 -16.33 14.04
N TRP A 66 -17.84 -15.18 13.66
CA TRP A 66 -18.12 -13.89 14.31
C TRP A 66 -19.62 -13.55 14.23
N LEU A 67 -20.23 -13.63 13.04
CA LEU A 67 -21.65 -13.32 12.84
C LEU A 67 -22.57 -14.25 13.66
N ARG A 68 -22.22 -15.55 13.78
CA ARG A 68 -22.94 -16.48 14.65
C ARG A 68 -22.88 -16.08 16.13
N ASN A 69 -21.70 -15.65 16.58
CA ASN A 69 -21.50 -15.23 17.97
C ASN A 69 -22.25 -13.91 18.28
N LEU A 70 -22.42 -13.06 17.27
CA LEU A 70 -23.21 -11.83 17.38
C LEU A 70 -24.73 -12.08 17.27
N ALA A 71 -25.15 -13.26 16.81
CA ALA A 71 -26.55 -13.53 16.47
C ALA A 71 -27.48 -13.39 17.69
N SER A 72 -28.21 -12.30 17.71
CA SER A 72 -29.28 -11.97 18.66
C SER A 72 -30.39 -11.25 17.92
N PRO A 73 -31.67 -11.52 18.22
CA PRO A 73 -32.79 -10.77 17.65
C PRO A 73 -32.79 -9.30 18.04
N GLU A 74 -31.95 -8.89 18.98
CA GLU A 74 -31.74 -7.48 19.37
C GLU A 74 -30.66 -6.80 18.53
N ALA A 75 -29.88 -7.57 17.77
CA ALA A 75 -28.79 -7.04 16.95
C ALA A 75 -29.18 -6.99 15.46
N ALA A 76 -28.73 -5.95 14.79
CA ALA A 76 -28.73 -5.86 13.35
C ALA A 76 -27.47 -5.13 12.88
N LEU A 77 -26.98 -5.50 11.71
CA LEU A 77 -25.83 -4.88 11.08
C LEU A 77 -26.25 -4.16 9.81
N TRP A 78 -25.65 -3.01 9.55
CA TRP A 78 -25.58 -2.38 8.25
C TRP A 78 -24.11 -2.34 7.81
N THR A 79 -23.85 -2.73 6.58
CA THR A 79 -22.54 -2.59 5.96
C THR A 79 -22.63 -1.69 4.75
N HIS A 80 -21.65 -0.81 4.59
CA HIS A 80 -21.58 0.08 3.45
C HIS A 80 -20.21 -0.03 2.80
N VAL A 81 -20.22 -0.06 1.47
CA VAL A 81 -19.03 0.17 0.66
C VAL A 81 -19.33 1.40 -0.20
N ILE A 82 -18.54 2.45 0.04
CA ILE A 82 -18.68 3.73 -0.64
C ILE A 82 -17.49 3.89 -1.57
N ARG A 83 -17.76 3.92 -2.87
CA ARG A 83 -16.74 4.20 -3.87
C ARG A 83 -16.88 5.63 -4.34
N ARG A 84 -15.82 6.40 -4.19
CA ARG A 84 -15.78 7.81 -4.58
C ARG A 84 -14.47 8.15 -5.26
N ARG A 85 -14.51 9.24 -6.01
CA ARG A 85 -13.31 9.84 -6.58
C ARG A 85 -12.45 10.41 -5.45
N GLU A 86 -11.14 10.17 -5.55
CA GLU A 86 -10.15 10.73 -4.64
C GLU A 86 -9.38 11.84 -5.34
N HIS A 87 -9.20 12.95 -4.62
CA HIS A 87 -8.34 14.04 -5.04
C HIS A 87 -7.06 13.99 -4.21
N LEU A 88 -5.97 13.64 -4.88
CA LEU A 88 -4.67 13.60 -4.19
C LEU A 88 -4.29 14.98 -3.68
N LEU A 89 -3.94 15.06 -2.42
CA LEU A 89 -3.24 16.21 -1.88
C LEU A 89 -1.82 16.24 -2.44
N PRO A 90 -1.28 17.42 -2.79
CA PRO A 90 0.10 17.53 -3.24
C PRO A 90 1.05 16.96 -2.18
N VAL A 91 1.86 16.01 -2.59
CA VAL A 91 2.96 15.49 -1.76
C VAL A 91 4.10 16.50 -1.81
N GLN A 92 4.82 16.67 -0.69
CA GLN A 92 5.97 17.58 -0.64
C GLN A 92 6.98 17.23 -1.74
N PRO A 93 7.30 18.16 -2.66
CA PRO A 93 8.25 17.88 -3.72
C PRO A 93 9.69 17.84 -3.20
N PRO A 94 10.60 17.13 -3.87
CA PRO A 94 12.03 17.22 -3.61
C PRO A 94 12.57 18.66 -3.76
N PRO A 95 13.70 18.99 -3.10
CA PRO A 95 14.33 20.29 -3.24
C PRO A 95 14.91 20.47 -4.65
N GLY A 96 14.38 21.39 -5.44
CA GLY A 96 14.98 21.91 -6.70
C GLY A 96 15.41 20.89 -7.77
N GLY A 97 15.87 21.39 -8.92
CA GLY A 97 16.50 20.60 -9.98
C GLY A 97 15.60 19.55 -10.66
N PHE A 98 16.24 18.53 -11.23
CA PHE A 98 15.57 17.45 -11.96
C PHE A 98 14.56 16.66 -11.11
N ALA A 99 14.90 16.37 -9.86
CA ALA A 99 14.02 15.61 -8.97
C ALA A 99 12.67 16.32 -8.75
N ARG A 100 12.69 17.64 -8.58
CA ARG A 100 11.47 18.43 -8.47
C ARG A 100 10.66 18.42 -9.75
N GLN A 101 11.33 18.65 -10.90
CA GLN A 101 10.67 18.61 -12.21
C GLN A 101 9.97 17.26 -12.45
N LEU A 102 10.65 16.15 -12.17
CA LEU A 102 10.10 14.81 -12.29
C LEU A 102 8.88 14.61 -11.37
N SER A 103 9.03 15.02 -10.09
CA SER A 103 7.97 14.91 -9.09
C SER A 103 6.73 15.71 -9.47
N ASP A 104 6.90 17.00 -9.82
CA ASP A 104 5.80 17.90 -10.17
C ASP A 104 5.05 17.39 -11.41
N ARG A 105 5.78 16.95 -12.42
CA ARG A 105 5.18 16.39 -13.65
C ARG A 105 4.43 15.09 -13.37
N TYR A 106 5.00 14.22 -12.53
CA TYR A 106 4.33 12.97 -12.13
C TYR A 106 3.06 13.23 -11.31
N GLN A 107 3.12 14.17 -10.36
CA GLN A 107 1.94 14.56 -9.58
C GLN A 107 0.85 15.19 -10.46
N GLN A 108 1.23 16.06 -11.42
CA GLN A 108 0.30 16.62 -12.40
C GLN A 108 -0.39 15.55 -13.23
N ARG A 109 0.36 14.52 -13.63
CA ARG A 109 -0.22 13.38 -14.35
C ARG A 109 -1.22 12.63 -13.49
N LEU A 110 -0.87 12.27 -12.24
CA LEU A 110 -1.78 11.58 -11.32
C LEU A 110 -3.02 12.43 -11.00
N ALA A 111 -2.85 13.75 -10.84
CA ALA A 111 -3.97 14.67 -10.63
C ALA A 111 -4.91 14.77 -11.84
N GLY A 112 -4.39 14.53 -13.05
CA GLY A 112 -5.20 14.44 -14.28
C GLY A 112 -5.93 13.11 -14.44
N GLU A 113 -5.57 12.08 -13.70
CA GLU A 113 -6.24 10.78 -13.70
C GLU A 113 -7.41 10.76 -12.72
N THR A 114 -8.40 9.92 -13.00
CA THR A 114 -9.48 9.66 -12.04
C THR A 114 -9.03 8.56 -11.10
N LEU A 115 -8.74 8.92 -9.85
CA LEU A 115 -8.43 7.97 -8.79
C LEU A 115 -9.67 7.68 -7.96
N TRP A 116 -9.76 6.45 -7.48
CA TRP A 116 -10.92 5.95 -6.76
C TRP A 116 -10.50 5.36 -5.41
N VAL A 117 -11.30 5.59 -4.38
CA VAL A 117 -11.14 4.90 -3.09
C VAL A 117 -12.43 4.20 -2.72
N ASN A 118 -12.28 3.08 -2.02
CA ASN A 118 -13.37 2.35 -1.41
C ASN A 118 -13.30 2.53 0.10
N GLU A 119 -14.35 3.04 0.69
CA GLU A 119 -14.49 3.22 2.14
C GLU A 119 -15.53 2.21 2.66
N ILE A 120 -15.16 1.45 3.67
CA ILE A 120 -15.99 0.37 4.22
C ILE A 120 -16.46 0.77 5.61
N PHE A 121 -17.77 0.68 5.83
CA PHE A 121 -18.37 0.99 7.13
C PHE A 121 -19.22 -0.17 7.62
N VAL A 122 -19.16 -0.42 8.93
CA VAL A 122 -20.02 -1.38 9.64
C VAL A 122 -20.75 -0.64 10.74
N THR A 123 -22.08 -0.72 10.77
CA THR A 123 -22.90 -0.14 11.82
C THR A 123 -23.65 -1.23 12.55
N LEU A 124 -23.48 -1.30 13.85
CA LEU A 124 -24.30 -2.10 14.75
C LEU A 124 -25.52 -1.28 15.18
N VAL A 125 -26.70 -1.89 15.05
CA VAL A 125 -27.95 -1.35 15.59
C VAL A 125 -28.45 -2.31 16.68
N TYR A 126 -28.42 -1.86 17.92
CA TYR A 126 -29.00 -2.56 19.06
C TYR A 126 -30.45 -2.15 19.24
N ARG A 127 -31.34 -3.14 19.40
CA ARG A 127 -32.80 -3.00 19.40
C ARG A 127 -33.40 -3.65 20.64
N PRO A 128 -33.60 -2.93 21.75
CA PRO A 128 -34.17 -3.49 22.95
C PRO A 128 -35.52 -4.21 22.73
N ILE A 129 -35.62 -5.46 23.16
CA ILE A 129 -36.85 -6.29 22.98
C ILE A 129 -38.04 -5.69 23.71
N ALA A 130 -37.81 -5.07 24.86
CA ALA A 130 -38.86 -4.44 25.66
C ALA A 130 -39.68 -3.40 24.89
N LEU A 131 -39.05 -2.71 23.91
CA LEU A 131 -39.71 -1.70 23.09
C LEU A 131 -40.54 -2.26 21.91
N ARG A 132 -40.47 -3.58 21.64
CA ARG A 132 -41.13 -4.23 20.51
C ARG A 132 -42.42 -4.98 20.88
N ALA A 133 -42.67 -5.19 22.15
CA ALA A 133 -43.87 -5.88 22.58
C ALA A 133 -45.12 -5.10 22.17
N PRO A 134 -46.19 -5.76 21.64
CA PRO A 134 -47.43 -5.08 21.35
C PRO A 134 -47.96 -4.39 22.61
N GLY A 135 -48.18 -3.10 22.56
CA GLY A 135 -48.59 -2.32 23.73
C GLY A 135 -47.47 -1.61 24.50
N ALA A 136 -46.19 -1.99 24.31
CA ALA A 136 -45.07 -1.35 25.01
C ALA A 136 -44.98 0.15 24.73
N LYS A 137 -45.26 0.60 23.50
CA LYS A 137 -45.34 2.03 23.14
C LYS A 137 -46.41 2.78 23.98
N TYR A 138 -47.52 2.14 24.28
CA TYR A 138 -48.57 2.73 25.13
C TYR A 138 -48.23 2.71 26.62
N ALA A 139 -47.54 1.68 27.09
CA ALA A 139 -47.07 1.60 28.46
C ALA A 139 -45.96 2.62 28.77
N LEU A 140 -44.99 2.76 27.85
CA LEU A 140 -43.90 3.76 27.94
C LEU A 140 -44.41 5.20 27.81
N ALA A 141 -45.42 5.46 26.98
CA ALA A 141 -46.02 6.81 26.89
C ALA A 141 -46.75 7.23 28.16
N ARG A 142 -47.14 6.28 28.99
CA ARG A 142 -47.81 6.52 30.31
C ARG A 142 -46.86 6.65 31.49
N SER A 143 -45.70 6.00 31.46
CA SER A 143 -44.68 6.11 32.53
C SER A 143 -43.56 7.01 32.08
N ARG A 144 -43.73 8.33 32.24
CA ARG A 144 -42.62 9.29 32.15
C ARG A 144 -41.90 9.40 33.51
N ASP A 145 -41.38 8.25 33.98
CA ASP A 145 -40.47 8.29 35.12
C ASP A 145 -39.03 8.51 34.55
N PRO A 146 -38.41 9.66 34.81
CA PRO A 146 -37.06 9.96 34.36
C PRO A 146 -36.02 8.96 34.85
N HIS A 147 -36.26 8.32 36.01
CA HIS A 147 -35.38 7.28 36.56
C HIS A 147 -35.47 5.95 35.79
N ALA A 148 -36.66 5.54 35.39
CA ALA A 148 -36.85 4.36 34.56
C ALA A 148 -36.22 4.53 33.16
N ASP A 149 -36.39 5.70 32.55
CA ASP A 149 -35.74 6.03 31.26
C ASP A 149 -34.20 6.05 31.37
N ALA A 150 -33.65 6.53 32.48
CA ALA A 150 -32.21 6.56 32.71
C ALA A 150 -31.65 5.15 32.93
N LEU A 151 -32.35 4.28 33.67
CA LEU A 151 -31.96 2.89 33.90
C LEU A 151 -31.97 2.09 32.58
N GLU A 152 -33.06 2.17 31.82
CA GLU A 152 -33.20 1.52 30.52
C GLU A 152 -32.10 1.93 29.55
N ARG A 153 -31.74 3.24 29.54
CA ARG A 153 -30.63 3.76 28.77
C ARG A 153 -29.30 3.13 29.22
N ALA A 154 -29.05 3.06 30.53
CA ALA A 154 -27.82 2.51 31.06
C ALA A 154 -27.66 1.01 30.71
N GLU A 155 -28.73 0.24 30.84
CA GLU A 155 -28.79 -1.17 30.47
C GLU A 155 -28.54 -1.35 28.94
N SER A 156 -29.21 -0.54 28.13
CA SER A 156 -29.05 -0.58 26.66
C SER A 156 -27.63 -0.19 26.22
N MET A 157 -27.02 0.79 26.88
CA MET A 157 -25.62 1.19 26.63
C MET A 157 -24.66 0.07 27.00
N THR A 158 -24.87 -0.60 28.15
CA THR A 158 -24.04 -1.74 28.58
C THR A 158 -24.14 -2.91 27.60
N ALA A 159 -25.36 -3.21 27.12
CA ALA A 159 -25.56 -4.24 26.11
C ALA A 159 -24.89 -3.90 24.77
N LEU A 160 -25.05 -2.64 24.31
CA LEU A 160 -24.39 -2.14 23.11
C LEU A 160 -22.86 -2.21 23.23
N ASP A 161 -22.29 -1.82 24.37
CA ASP A 161 -20.85 -1.85 24.61
C ASP A 161 -20.29 -3.29 24.60
N LYS A 162 -21.06 -4.25 25.10
CA LYS A 162 -20.70 -5.67 25.01
C LYS A 162 -20.61 -6.15 23.56
N PHE A 163 -21.62 -5.85 22.73
CA PHE A 163 -21.59 -6.18 21.31
C PHE A 163 -20.48 -5.42 20.58
N ALA A 164 -20.28 -4.15 20.88
CA ALA A 164 -19.26 -3.31 20.28
C ALA A 164 -17.84 -3.84 20.55
N SER A 165 -17.56 -4.21 21.79
CA SER A 165 -16.27 -4.81 22.19
C SER A 165 -16.01 -6.13 21.45
N GLN A 166 -17.06 -6.93 21.26
CA GLN A 166 -17.01 -8.19 20.52
C GLN A 166 -16.71 -7.96 19.04
N ILE A 167 -17.34 -6.94 18.41
CA ILE A 167 -17.07 -6.52 17.02
C ILE A 167 -15.64 -6.07 16.87
N GLN A 168 -15.16 -5.17 17.73
CA GLN A 168 -13.82 -4.60 17.66
C GLN A 168 -12.74 -5.68 17.80
N ALA A 169 -12.91 -6.62 18.71
CA ALA A 169 -11.99 -7.75 18.88
C ALA A 169 -12.00 -8.70 17.67
N SER A 170 -13.20 -9.04 17.17
CA SER A 170 -13.34 -10.00 16.06
C SER A 170 -12.90 -9.43 14.71
N LEU A 171 -13.09 -8.14 14.51
CA LEU A 171 -12.69 -7.43 13.28
C LEU A 171 -11.32 -6.74 13.39
N ALA A 172 -10.50 -7.04 14.40
CA ALA A 172 -9.19 -6.42 14.58
C ALA A 172 -8.29 -6.52 13.34
N ALA A 173 -8.38 -7.60 12.57
CA ALA A 173 -7.64 -7.77 11.32
C ALA A 173 -8.07 -6.79 10.20
N TYR A 174 -9.25 -6.20 10.29
CA TYR A 174 -9.79 -5.23 9.35
C TYR A 174 -9.57 -3.78 9.79
N GLU A 175 -8.84 -3.57 10.89
CA GLU A 175 -8.50 -2.26 11.47
C GLU A 175 -9.72 -1.37 11.71
N PRO A 176 -10.64 -1.76 12.61
CA PRO A 176 -11.85 -0.99 12.88
C PRO A 176 -11.53 0.30 13.63
N GLU A 177 -11.84 1.42 13.02
CA GLU A 177 -11.82 2.74 13.65
C GLU A 177 -13.23 3.15 14.05
N THR A 178 -13.45 3.40 15.35
CA THR A 178 -14.76 3.82 15.86
C THR A 178 -15.08 5.24 15.41
N LEU A 179 -16.22 5.43 14.74
CA LEU A 179 -16.70 6.75 14.39
C LEU A 179 -17.27 7.47 15.62
N GLY A 180 -16.87 8.72 15.81
CA GLY A 180 -17.26 9.47 16.99
C GLY A 180 -16.91 10.95 16.94
N CYS A 181 -17.00 11.60 18.12
CA CYS A 181 -16.67 13.02 18.25
C CYS A 181 -15.17 13.25 18.21
N TYR A 182 -14.77 14.34 17.54
CA TYR A 182 -13.42 14.84 17.52
C TYR A 182 -13.36 16.36 17.55
N PHE A 183 -12.20 16.94 17.88
CA PHE A 183 -11.98 18.37 17.89
C PHE A 183 -11.18 18.82 16.66
N ASN A 184 -11.66 19.88 16.02
CA ASN A 184 -10.92 20.55 14.96
C ASN A 184 -11.06 22.06 15.13
N GLN A 185 -9.94 22.77 15.22
CA GLN A 185 -9.88 24.22 15.43
C GLN A 185 -10.78 24.72 16.59
N GLY A 186 -10.78 23.97 17.70
CA GLY A 186 -11.55 24.31 18.91
C GLY A 186 -13.07 24.04 18.83
N ARG A 187 -13.55 23.47 17.74
CA ARG A 187 -14.96 23.05 17.57
C ARG A 187 -15.06 21.53 17.60
N ARG A 188 -16.17 21.04 18.16
CA ARG A 188 -16.46 19.61 18.24
C ARG A 188 -17.28 19.17 17.03
N TYR A 189 -16.77 18.18 16.32
CA TYR A 189 -17.38 17.53 15.16
C TYR A 189 -17.67 16.07 15.48
N SER A 190 -18.40 15.40 14.59
CA SER A 190 -18.69 13.97 14.72
C SER A 190 -18.53 13.27 13.37
N SER A 191 -17.53 12.40 13.26
CA SER A 191 -17.33 11.55 12.08
C SER A 191 -18.48 10.57 11.85
N LEU A 192 -19.19 10.20 12.91
CA LEU A 192 -20.42 9.40 12.82
C LEU A 192 -21.54 10.17 12.09
N LEU A 193 -21.73 11.46 12.41
CA LEU A 193 -22.71 12.32 11.73
C LEU A 193 -22.29 12.64 10.30
N GLU A 194 -21.00 12.79 10.04
CA GLU A 194 -20.44 12.98 8.69
C GLU A 194 -20.73 11.78 7.79
N PHE A 195 -20.51 10.55 8.30
CA PHE A 195 -20.86 9.33 7.59
C PHE A 195 -22.37 9.24 7.30
N LEU A 196 -23.22 9.48 8.30
CA LEU A 196 -24.67 9.45 8.10
C LEU A 196 -25.16 10.57 7.19
N GLY A 197 -24.53 11.75 7.31
CA GLY A 197 -24.76 12.88 6.41
C GLY A 197 -24.41 12.58 4.96
N LEU A 198 -23.31 11.86 4.70
CA LEU A 198 -22.93 11.41 3.35
C LEU A 198 -24.01 10.54 2.71
N LEU A 199 -24.59 9.59 3.45
CA LEU A 199 -25.66 8.72 2.95
C LEU A 199 -26.92 9.49 2.56
N ILE A 200 -27.18 10.63 3.22
CA ILE A 200 -28.34 11.49 2.97
C ILE A 200 -28.05 12.50 1.85
N ASN A 201 -26.88 13.18 1.94
CA ASN A 201 -26.58 14.34 1.12
C ASN A 201 -25.77 13.99 -0.16
N GLY A 202 -25.25 12.78 -0.24
CA GLY A 202 -24.50 12.30 -1.39
C GLY A 202 -23.05 12.82 -1.48
N GLU A 203 -22.57 13.58 -0.50
CA GLU A 203 -21.19 14.07 -0.41
C GLU A 203 -20.73 14.20 1.05
N TRP A 204 -19.40 14.13 1.26
CA TRP A 204 -18.79 14.34 2.56
C TRP A 204 -18.89 15.82 2.97
N GLN A 205 -19.47 16.04 4.15
CA GLN A 205 -19.56 17.36 4.77
C GLN A 205 -19.15 17.24 6.23
N ARG A 206 -18.28 18.14 6.69
CA ARG A 206 -17.97 18.22 8.13
C ARG A 206 -19.18 18.59 8.93
N MET A 207 -19.53 17.76 9.92
CA MET A 207 -20.72 17.91 10.73
C MET A 207 -20.34 18.32 12.16
N PRO A 208 -20.51 19.61 12.54
CA PRO A 208 -20.38 20.01 13.94
C PRO A 208 -21.47 19.33 14.76
N LEU A 209 -21.17 18.98 16.02
CA LEU A 209 -22.15 18.37 16.90
C LEU A 209 -23.32 19.34 17.16
N PRO A 210 -24.55 19.04 16.68
CA PRO A 210 -25.69 19.96 16.77
C PRO A 210 -26.33 19.93 18.16
N ARG A 211 -27.07 20.98 18.49
CA ARG A 211 -27.93 21.03 19.68
C ARG A 211 -29.39 20.71 19.37
N ALA A 212 -29.76 20.77 18.10
CA ALA A 212 -31.09 20.41 17.60
C ALA A 212 -31.22 18.89 17.36
N PRO A 213 -32.45 18.39 17.24
CA PRO A 213 -32.67 16.97 16.85
C PRO A 213 -31.97 16.66 15.54
N LEU A 214 -31.36 15.44 15.45
CA LEU A 214 -30.55 15.06 14.31
C LEU A 214 -31.35 14.96 13.01
N GLU A 215 -32.60 14.55 13.07
CA GLU A 215 -33.51 14.47 11.93
C GLU A 215 -33.73 15.83 11.25
N GLU A 216 -33.60 16.93 11.98
CA GLU A 216 -33.81 18.27 11.45
C GLU A 216 -32.56 18.87 10.80
N VAL A 217 -31.35 18.37 11.14
CA VAL A 217 -30.08 19.01 10.76
C VAL A 217 -29.21 18.20 9.82
N LEU A 218 -29.43 16.87 9.74
CA LEU A 218 -28.59 16.01 8.90
C LEU A 218 -28.83 16.17 7.41
N ALA A 219 -30.07 16.48 6.98
CA ALA A 219 -30.37 16.71 5.58
C ALA A 219 -30.03 18.16 5.22
N THR A 220 -28.89 18.40 4.59
CA THR A 220 -28.43 19.70 4.10
C THR A 220 -28.70 19.91 2.61
N THR A 221 -29.02 18.82 1.90
CA THR A 221 -29.24 18.78 0.45
C THR A 221 -30.70 18.56 0.18
N ARG A 222 -31.25 19.23 -0.83
CA ARG A 222 -32.62 18.96 -1.29
C ARG A 222 -32.62 17.73 -2.18
N LEU A 223 -33.37 16.71 -1.75
CA LEU A 223 -33.57 15.47 -2.49
C LEU A 223 -34.86 15.56 -3.32
N LEU A 224 -34.78 15.21 -4.58
CA LEU A 224 -35.93 15.13 -5.47
C LEU A 224 -36.01 13.74 -6.05
N PHE A 225 -37.09 13.02 -5.72
CA PHE A 225 -37.32 11.67 -6.20
C PHE A 225 -38.16 11.72 -7.51
N GLY A 226 -37.54 11.24 -8.59
CA GLY A 226 -38.26 10.97 -9.84
C GLY A 226 -38.82 9.55 -9.85
N TRP A 227 -39.17 9.03 -11.05
CA TRP A 227 -39.65 7.65 -11.18
C TRP A 227 -38.55 6.62 -10.97
N GLU A 228 -37.37 6.83 -11.57
CA GLU A 228 -36.22 5.90 -11.53
C GLU A 228 -34.91 6.58 -11.14
N THR A 229 -34.95 7.86 -10.82
CA THR A 229 -33.74 8.69 -10.61
C THR A 229 -33.93 9.64 -9.45
N ILE A 230 -32.91 9.82 -8.65
CA ILE A 230 -32.84 10.76 -7.53
C ILE A 230 -31.97 11.94 -7.96
N GLU A 231 -32.41 13.15 -7.75
CA GLU A 231 -31.60 14.36 -7.89
C GLU A 231 -31.22 14.89 -6.51
N TYR A 232 -29.94 15.04 -6.28
CA TYR A 232 -29.35 15.78 -5.16
C TYR A 232 -29.09 17.19 -5.60
N ARG A 233 -29.86 18.14 -5.09
CA ARG A 233 -29.73 19.55 -5.46
C ARG A 233 -28.98 20.27 -4.35
N LEU A 234 -27.69 20.51 -4.60
CA LEU A 234 -26.79 21.29 -3.78
C LEU A 234 -26.89 22.79 -4.15
N PRO A 235 -26.31 23.71 -3.36
CA PRO A 235 -26.39 25.14 -3.64
C PRO A 235 -25.86 25.56 -5.03
N THR A 236 -24.76 24.93 -5.48
CA THR A 236 -24.06 25.31 -6.73
C THR A 236 -23.97 24.17 -7.73
N THR A 237 -24.25 22.95 -7.33
CA THR A 237 -24.13 21.73 -8.15
C THR A 237 -25.38 20.88 -8.04
N SER A 238 -25.55 19.96 -8.96
CA SER A 238 -26.51 18.87 -8.83
C SER A 238 -25.82 17.53 -9.10
N ARG A 239 -26.36 16.48 -8.50
CA ARG A 239 -25.89 15.10 -8.65
C ARG A 239 -27.08 14.20 -8.86
N PHE A 240 -26.93 13.17 -9.70
CA PHE A 240 -27.97 12.20 -9.95
C PHE A 240 -27.59 10.83 -9.44
N GLY A 241 -28.56 10.06 -9.01
CA GLY A 241 -28.40 8.69 -8.57
C GLY A 241 -29.59 7.81 -8.94
N ALA A 242 -29.35 6.51 -8.99
CA ALA A 242 -30.39 5.50 -9.14
C ALA A 242 -30.04 4.25 -8.35
N CYS A 243 -31.03 3.49 -7.91
CA CYS A 243 -30.87 2.34 -7.05
C CYS A 243 -31.11 1.04 -7.82
N LEU A 244 -30.26 0.04 -7.59
CA LEU A 244 -30.44 -1.34 -7.99
C LEU A 244 -30.68 -2.20 -6.75
N GLY A 245 -31.70 -3.05 -6.77
CA GLY A 245 -32.00 -4.03 -5.70
C GLY A 245 -31.85 -5.45 -6.21
N ILE A 246 -31.62 -6.42 -5.31
CA ILE A 246 -31.56 -7.83 -5.65
C ILE A 246 -32.97 -8.37 -5.94
N LYS A 247 -33.13 -9.01 -7.09
CA LYS A 247 -34.32 -9.79 -7.44
C LYS A 247 -34.10 -11.28 -7.16
N GLU A 248 -32.92 -11.80 -7.52
CA GLU A 248 -32.56 -13.19 -7.27
C GLU A 248 -31.11 -13.27 -6.80
N TYR A 249 -30.87 -14.07 -5.73
CA TYR A 249 -29.55 -14.28 -5.18
C TYR A 249 -28.73 -15.28 -6.00
N PRO A 250 -27.41 -15.13 -6.05
CA PRO A 250 -26.54 -16.06 -6.75
C PRO A 250 -26.50 -17.43 -6.06
N THR A 251 -26.31 -18.46 -6.86
CA THR A 251 -26.16 -19.83 -6.38
C THR A 251 -24.95 -20.48 -7.08
N PRO A 252 -23.86 -20.80 -6.35
CA PRO A 252 -23.60 -20.55 -4.92
C PRO A 252 -23.16 -19.10 -4.63
N THR A 253 -23.23 -18.68 -3.36
CA THR A 253 -22.60 -17.45 -2.90
C THR A 253 -21.16 -17.77 -2.48
N THR A 254 -20.18 -17.20 -3.19
CA THR A 254 -18.75 -17.35 -2.89
C THR A 254 -18.22 -16.14 -2.14
N PRO A 255 -17.14 -16.28 -1.34
CA PRO A 255 -16.50 -15.14 -0.69
C PRO A 255 -16.03 -14.10 -1.71
N GLY A 256 -16.39 -12.83 -1.49
CA GLY A 256 -15.96 -11.75 -2.38
C GLY A 256 -16.66 -11.69 -3.73
N ILE A 257 -17.84 -12.30 -3.85
CA ILE A 257 -18.64 -12.31 -5.09
C ILE A 257 -18.91 -10.91 -5.66
N LEU A 258 -18.86 -9.87 -4.83
CA LEU A 258 -19.03 -8.46 -5.19
C LEU A 258 -17.72 -7.70 -5.39
N ASN A 259 -16.54 -8.34 -5.27
CA ASN A 259 -15.24 -7.67 -5.36
C ASN A 259 -15.02 -6.90 -6.68
N ARG A 260 -15.63 -7.33 -7.78
CA ARG A 260 -15.55 -6.61 -9.06
C ARG A 260 -16.13 -5.20 -9.00
N LEU A 261 -17.07 -4.91 -8.11
CA LEU A 261 -17.56 -3.55 -7.88
C LEU A 261 -16.47 -2.63 -7.33
N LEU A 262 -15.52 -3.18 -6.56
CA LEU A 262 -14.43 -2.38 -5.97
C LEU A 262 -13.49 -1.77 -7.04
N THR A 263 -13.60 -2.18 -8.29
CA THR A 263 -12.82 -1.65 -9.42
C THR A 263 -13.69 -0.84 -10.41
N ALA A 264 -14.99 -0.65 -10.11
CA ALA A 264 -15.91 0.04 -11.01
C ALA A 264 -15.47 1.49 -11.31
N PRO A 265 -15.53 1.98 -12.55
CA PRO A 265 -15.12 3.33 -12.92
C PRO A 265 -16.22 4.39 -12.69
N PHE A 266 -17.03 4.22 -11.66
CA PHE A 266 -18.10 5.14 -11.28
C PHE A 266 -18.30 5.16 -9.75
N PRO A 267 -18.80 6.26 -9.18
CA PRO A 267 -19.10 6.36 -7.76
C PRO A 267 -20.38 5.61 -7.42
N PHE A 268 -20.38 4.94 -6.26
CA PHE A 268 -21.55 4.23 -5.76
C PHE A 268 -21.57 4.12 -4.24
N VAL A 269 -22.74 3.83 -3.70
CA VAL A 269 -22.97 3.38 -2.32
C VAL A 269 -23.62 2.00 -2.37
N LEU A 270 -22.90 0.98 -1.95
CA LEU A 270 -23.43 -0.36 -1.74
C LEU A 270 -23.82 -0.50 -0.28
N THR A 271 -25.08 -0.65 0.00
CA THR A 271 -25.61 -0.84 1.34
C THR A 271 -26.17 -2.25 1.49
N GLN A 272 -25.81 -2.93 2.56
CA GLN A 272 -26.45 -4.18 2.95
C GLN A 272 -26.89 -4.08 4.41
N SER A 273 -28.07 -4.57 4.73
CA SER A 273 -28.54 -4.70 6.11
C SER A 273 -28.85 -6.15 6.44
N PHE A 274 -28.53 -6.58 7.65
CA PHE A 274 -28.74 -7.93 8.12
C PHE A 274 -29.29 -7.90 9.55
N ALA A 275 -30.59 -8.16 9.69
CA ALA A 275 -31.24 -8.22 11.00
C ALA A 275 -31.34 -9.69 11.46
N PHE A 276 -30.66 -10.06 12.52
CA PHE A 276 -30.63 -11.44 13.00
C PHE A 276 -32.02 -11.94 13.40
N LEU A 277 -32.31 -13.17 13.01
CA LEU A 277 -33.54 -13.88 13.35
C LEU A 277 -33.29 -14.77 14.59
N ALA A 278 -34.30 -14.87 15.44
CA ALA A 278 -34.27 -15.89 16.48
C ALA A 278 -34.18 -17.29 15.85
N LYS A 279 -33.42 -18.21 16.45
CA LYS A 279 -33.22 -19.58 15.91
C LYS A 279 -34.54 -20.29 15.67
N SER A 280 -35.52 -20.16 16.57
CA SER A 280 -36.87 -20.73 16.43
C SER A 280 -37.60 -20.20 15.19
N THR A 281 -37.49 -18.89 14.95
CA THR A 281 -38.07 -18.25 13.76
C THR A 281 -37.42 -18.77 12.48
N ALA A 282 -36.10 -18.85 12.45
CA ALA A 282 -35.33 -19.36 11.32
C ALA A 282 -35.65 -20.82 10.99
N MET A 283 -35.70 -21.69 12.05
CA MET A 283 -36.12 -23.09 11.91
C MET A 283 -37.53 -23.19 11.33
N GLY A 284 -38.49 -22.39 11.83
CA GLY A 284 -39.84 -22.35 11.32
C GLY A 284 -39.97 -21.90 9.87
N LEU A 285 -39.14 -20.97 9.43
CA LEU A 285 -39.10 -20.53 8.04
C LEU A 285 -38.59 -21.63 7.09
N LEU A 286 -37.47 -22.27 7.41
CA LEU A 286 -36.91 -23.35 6.61
C LEU A 286 -37.81 -24.58 6.59
N SER A 287 -38.41 -24.94 7.74
CA SER A 287 -39.34 -26.08 7.83
C SER A 287 -40.59 -25.84 6.96
N ARG A 288 -41.19 -24.65 7.01
CA ARG A 288 -42.35 -24.31 6.15
C ARG A 288 -42.00 -24.39 4.68
N GLN A 289 -40.83 -23.91 4.28
CA GLN A 289 -40.39 -23.96 2.90
C GLN A 289 -40.12 -25.40 2.43
N TRP A 290 -39.46 -26.21 3.27
CA TRP A 290 -39.26 -27.62 3.02
C TRP A 290 -40.57 -28.39 2.84
N HIS A 291 -41.58 -28.18 3.73
CA HIS A 291 -42.90 -28.78 3.63
C HIS A 291 -43.64 -28.34 2.36
N ARG A 292 -43.54 -27.07 1.93
CA ARG A 292 -44.14 -26.56 0.68
C ARG A 292 -43.59 -27.28 -0.54
N LEU A 293 -42.25 -27.41 -0.64
CA LEU A 293 -41.64 -28.13 -1.78
C LEU A 293 -42.02 -29.59 -1.82
N ARG A 294 -42.04 -30.24 -0.67
CA ARG A 294 -42.43 -31.66 -0.55
C ARG A 294 -43.90 -31.90 -0.91
N ASN A 295 -44.79 -31.01 -0.49
CA ASN A 295 -46.25 -31.17 -0.73
C ASN A 295 -46.64 -30.76 -2.17
N ALA A 296 -45.85 -29.92 -2.83
CA ALA A 296 -46.10 -29.51 -4.20
C ALA A 296 -45.68 -30.57 -5.24
N ALA A 297 -45.12 -31.72 -4.81
CA ALA A 297 -44.52 -32.73 -5.70
C ALA A 297 -43.59 -32.11 -6.76
N ASP A 298 -42.86 -31.07 -6.35
CA ASP A 298 -41.93 -30.31 -7.21
C ASP A 298 -40.83 -31.25 -7.70
N PRO A 299 -40.53 -31.29 -9.01
CA PRO A 299 -39.44 -32.10 -9.55
C PRO A 299 -38.05 -31.71 -9.03
N ALA A 300 -37.89 -30.58 -8.31
CA ALA A 300 -36.65 -30.13 -7.69
C ALA A 300 -36.32 -30.88 -6.39
N VAL A 301 -36.13 -32.19 -6.44
CA VAL A 301 -35.76 -33.03 -5.27
C VAL A 301 -34.48 -32.52 -4.62
N SER A 302 -33.52 -32.05 -5.42
CA SER A 302 -32.24 -31.51 -4.92
C SER A 302 -32.44 -30.29 -4.02
N GLN A 303 -33.45 -29.45 -4.24
CA GLN A 303 -33.73 -28.29 -3.37
C GLN A 303 -34.34 -28.71 -2.02
N ALA A 304 -35.18 -29.74 -2.03
CA ALA A 304 -35.76 -30.27 -0.80
C ALA A 304 -34.67 -30.90 0.11
N ASP A 305 -33.72 -31.63 -0.48
CA ASP A 305 -32.57 -32.21 0.23
C ASP A 305 -31.61 -31.14 0.76
N ALA A 306 -31.35 -30.11 -0.04
CA ALA A 306 -30.55 -28.96 0.39
C ALA A 306 -31.17 -28.22 1.61
N LEU A 307 -32.51 -28.04 1.60
CA LEU A 307 -33.23 -27.45 2.74
C LEU A 307 -33.20 -28.33 4.00
N LYS A 308 -33.31 -29.66 3.82
CA LYS A 308 -33.18 -30.60 4.94
C LYS A 308 -31.78 -30.54 5.56
N GLY A 309 -30.74 -30.53 4.72
CA GLY A 309 -29.36 -30.36 5.16
C GLY A 309 -29.12 -28.99 5.83
N ALA A 310 -29.80 -27.92 5.35
CA ALA A 310 -29.72 -26.60 5.97
C ALA A 310 -30.39 -26.56 7.35
N LEU A 311 -31.52 -27.27 7.54
CA LEU A 311 -32.18 -27.40 8.83
C LEU A 311 -31.27 -28.08 9.86
N ASP A 312 -30.60 -29.16 9.48
CA ASP A 312 -29.67 -29.89 10.36
C ASP A 312 -28.48 -28.99 10.74
N ARG A 313 -27.82 -28.32 9.76
CA ARG A 313 -26.73 -27.39 10.03
C ARG A 313 -27.14 -26.22 10.91
N LEU A 314 -28.33 -25.64 10.72
CA LEU A 314 -28.87 -24.60 11.59
C LEU A 314 -29.11 -25.13 13.02
N ALA A 315 -29.63 -26.38 13.18
CA ALA A 315 -29.76 -27.02 14.46
C ALA A 315 -28.41 -27.18 15.18
N CYS A 316 -27.36 -27.55 14.45
CA CYS A 316 -25.98 -27.68 14.91
C CYS A 316 -25.25 -26.35 15.08
N ASN A 317 -25.87 -25.18 14.84
CA ASN A 317 -25.30 -23.84 14.92
C ASN A 317 -24.11 -23.62 13.97
N GLU A 318 -24.05 -24.23 12.79
CA GLU A 318 -23.03 -23.98 11.80
C GLU A 318 -23.17 -22.59 11.16
N PHE A 319 -24.38 -22.04 11.14
CA PHE A 319 -24.71 -20.67 10.74
C PHE A 319 -25.92 -20.15 11.54
N ALA A 320 -26.11 -18.85 11.53
CA ALA A 320 -27.37 -18.20 11.92
C ALA A 320 -28.08 -17.64 10.68
N MET A 321 -29.33 -17.21 10.81
CA MET A 321 -30.07 -16.57 9.73
C MET A 321 -30.43 -15.12 10.09
N GLY A 322 -30.56 -14.30 9.07
CA GLY A 322 -31.02 -12.93 9.20
C GLY A 322 -31.83 -12.46 8.01
N ASP A 323 -32.63 -11.45 8.23
CA ASP A 323 -33.43 -10.76 7.22
C ASP A 323 -32.53 -9.74 6.50
N HIS A 324 -32.10 -10.08 5.29
CA HIS A 324 -31.14 -9.32 4.50
C HIS A 324 -31.81 -8.41 3.49
N HIS A 325 -31.24 -7.25 3.26
CA HIS A 325 -31.58 -6.33 2.16
C HIS A 325 -30.29 -5.75 1.58
N LEU A 326 -30.24 -5.57 0.25
CA LEU A 326 -29.15 -4.93 -0.45
C LEU A 326 -29.70 -3.87 -1.41
N THR A 327 -29.07 -2.72 -1.39
CA THR A 327 -29.23 -1.65 -2.37
C THR A 327 -27.85 -1.21 -2.88
N LEU A 328 -27.68 -1.19 -4.20
CA LEU A 328 -26.56 -0.52 -4.86
C LEU A 328 -27.06 0.79 -5.44
N GLN A 329 -26.68 1.90 -4.86
CA GLN A 329 -26.94 3.22 -5.42
C GLN A 329 -25.75 3.64 -6.29
N VAL A 330 -25.97 3.78 -7.59
CA VAL A 330 -25.04 4.35 -8.55
C VAL A 330 -25.25 5.85 -8.60
N LEU A 331 -24.18 6.62 -8.56
CA LEU A 331 -24.19 8.07 -8.52
C LEU A 331 -23.44 8.65 -9.73
N THR A 332 -23.73 9.89 -10.08
CA THR A 332 -22.89 10.67 -11.00
C THR A 332 -21.89 11.51 -10.19
N GLU A 333 -20.86 12.07 -10.84
CA GLU A 333 -20.09 13.14 -10.25
C GLU A 333 -20.95 14.42 -10.08
N PRO A 334 -20.65 15.28 -9.08
CA PRO A 334 -21.30 16.57 -8.95
C PRO A 334 -21.01 17.45 -10.18
N ASN A 335 -22.09 18.00 -10.78
CA ASN A 335 -21.98 18.90 -11.93
C ASN A 335 -22.53 20.29 -11.60
N PRO A 336 -22.02 21.37 -12.21
CA PRO A 336 -22.61 22.69 -12.09
C PRO A 336 -24.09 22.65 -12.45
N ALA A 337 -24.94 23.33 -11.68
CA ALA A 337 -26.40 23.31 -11.81
C ALA A 337 -26.94 23.97 -13.10
N VAL A 338 -26.09 24.24 -14.09
CA VAL A 338 -26.48 24.87 -15.35
C VAL A 338 -27.18 23.87 -16.26
N ALA A 339 -28.40 24.21 -16.66
CA ALA A 339 -29.39 23.34 -17.32
C ALA A 339 -28.95 22.70 -18.67
N SER A 340 -27.89 23.13 -19.32
CA SER A 340 -27.50 22.66 -20.66
C SER A 340 -26.91 21.23 -20.68
N ASP A 341 -26.38 20.74 -19.53
CA ASP A 341 -25.63 19.49 -19.50
C ASP A 341 -26.33 18.30 -18.82
N GLN A 342 -27.55 18.48 -18.30
CA GLN A 342 -28.31 17.43 -17.60
C GLN A 342 -28.51 16.16 -18.44
N ALA A 343 -28.72 16.29 -19.74
CA ALA A 343 -28.90 15.14 -20.63
C ALA A 343 -27.61 14.32 -20.83
N ILE A 344 -26.44 14.97 -20.69
CA ILE A 344 -25.14 14.29 -20.76
C ILE A 344 -24.92 13.50 -19.47
N VAL A 345 -25.17 14.13 -18.33
CA VAL A 345 -25.02 13.52 -17.00
C VAL A 345 -25.95 12.30 -16.81
N LEU A 346 -27.21 12.42 -17.28
CA LEU A 346 -28.16 11.31 -17.24
C LEU A 346 -27.72 10.15 -18.14
N ARG A 347 -27.15 10.43 -19.32
CA ARG A 347 -26.55 9.39 -20.17
C ARG A 347 -25.37 8.71 -19.53
N GLU A 348 -24.55 9.43 -18.77
CA GLU A 348 -23.45 8.86 -18.00
C GLU A 348 -23.98 7.95 -16.88
N LEU A 349 -25.02 8.38 -16.16
CA LEU A 349 -25.71 7.54 -15.16
C LEU A 349 -26.20 6.23 -15.78
N GLU A 350 -26.87 6.30 -16.96
CA GLU A 350 -27.36 5.10 -17.64
C GLU A 350 -26.23 4.14 -18.06
N ARG A 351 -25.09 4.66 -18.52
CA ARG A 351 -23.88 3.85 -18.80
C ARG A 351 -23.36 3.17 -17.56
N SER A 352 -23.25 3.91 -16.46
CA SER A 352 -22.77 3.39 -15.17
C SER A 352 -23.73 2.32 -14.62
N LEU A 353 -25.04 2.51 -14.75
CA LEU A 353 -26.06 1.53 -14.37
C LEU A 353 -25.99 0.25 -15.23
N ALA A 354 -25.78 0.39 -16.52
CA ALA A 354 -25.63 -0.76 -17.42
C ALA A 354 -24.39 -1.59 -17.04
N LEU A 355 -23.27 -0.91 -16.76
CA LEU A 355 -22.05 -1.57 -16.30
C LEU A 355 -22.23 -2.22 -14.91
N ALA A 356 -22.89 -1.52 -13.97
CA ALA A 356 -23.19 -2.07 -12.65
C ALA A 356 -24.02 -3.35 -12.74
N ARG A 357 -25.04 -3.36 -13.61
CA ARG A 357 -25.85 -4.57 -13.88
C ARG A 357 -25.00 -5.70 -14.46
N SER A 358 -24.12 -5.40 -15.42
CA SER A 358 -23.22 -6.41 -16.00
C SER A 358 -22.34 -7.05 -14.92
N LEU A 359 -21.68 -6.23 -14.08
CA LEU A 359 -20.81 -6.70 -12.99
C LEU A 359 -21.57 -7.58 -11.99
N LEU A 360 -22.81 -7.21 -11.65
CA LEU A 360 -23.65 -8.00 -10.76
C LEU A 360 -24.17 -9.28 -11.45
N SER A 361 -24.53 -9.23 -12.72
CA SER A 361 -25.00 -10.40 -13.47
C SER A 361 -23.89 -11.44 -13.67
N GLU A 362 -22.64 -11.01 -13.85
CA GLU A 362 -21.48 -11.92 -13.91
C GLU A 362 -21.28 -12.72 -12.62
N SER A 363 -21.73 -12.17 -11.48
CA SER A 363 -21.74 -12.90 -10.19
C SER A 363 -22.93 -13.88 -10.06
N GLY A 364 -23.76 -14.03 -11.07
CA GLY A 364 -24.98 -14.84 -11.04
C GLY A 364 -26.16 -14.18 -10.32
N MET A 365 -26.06 -12.89 -10.03
CA MET A 365 -27.10 -12.13 -9.33
C MET A 365 -28.04 -11.47 -10.33
N VAL A 366 -29.37 -11.62 -10.12
CA VAL A 366 -30.35 -10.87 -10.88
C VAL A 366 -30.73 -9.62 -10.12
N VAL A 367 -30.54 -8.45 -10.73
CA VAL A 367 -30.87 -7.17 -10.14
C VAL A 367 -31.95 -6.42 -10.94
N ALA A 368 -32.72 -5.62 -10.23
CA ALA A 368 -33.73 -4.74 -10.83
C ALA A 368 -33.40 -3.28 -10.46
N ARG A 369 -33.64 -2.38 -11.40
CA ARG A 369 -33.67 -0.95 -11.08
C ARG A 369 -34.94 -0.67 -10.27
N GLU A 370 -34.79 0.07 -9.20
CA GLU A 370 -35.89 0.45 -8.36
C GLU A 370 -36.64 1.64 -8.97
N ASP A 371 -37.92 1.49 -9.12
CA ASP A 371 -38.88 2.49 -9.61
C ASP A 371 -39.87 2.89 -8.48
N MET A 372 -40.98 2.21 -8.33
CA MET A 372 -41.93 2.45 -7.24
C MET A 372 -41.35 2.34 -5.86
N ALA A 373 -40.28 1.57 -5.68
CA ALA A 373 -39.57 1.39 -4.42
C ALA A 373 -38.32 2.29 -4.30
N LEU A 374 -38.08 3.20 -5.25
CA LEU A 374 -36.86 4.03 -5.30
C LEU A 374 -36.62 4.81 -3.99
N GLU A 375 -37.63 5.50 -3.52
CA GLU A 375 -37.54 6.29 -2.27
C GLU A 375 -37.30 5.37 -1.07
N ALA A 376 -38.00 4.22 -0.98
CA ALA A 376 -37.79 3.25 0.07
C ALA A 376 -36.38 2.66 0.03
N ALA A 377 -35.86 2.28 -1.16
CA ALA A 377 -34.50 1.79 -1.34
C ALA A 377 -33.44 2.82 -0.94
N PHE A 378 -33.68 4.10 -1.24
CA PHE A 378 -32.80 5.18 -0.81
C PHE A 378 -32.75 5.29 0.72
N TRP A 379 -33.89 5.40 1.39
CA TRP A 379 -33.94 5.55 2.84
C TRP A 379 -33.50 4.26 3.60
N ALA A 380 -33.60 3.08 2.97
CA ALA A 380 -33.11 1.83 3.53
C ALA A 380 -31.57 1.81 3.73
N GLN A 381 -30.83 2.72 3.08
CA GLN A 381 -29.38 2.89 3.29
C GLN A 381 -29.06 3.38 4.70
N LEU A 382 -29.97 4.08 5.35
CA LEU A 382 -29.75 4.62 6.69
C LEU A 382 -29.80 3.48 7.75
N PRO A 383 -28.74 3.27 8.54
CA PRO A 383 -28.75 2.32 9.64
C PRO A 383 -29.91 2.57 10.61
N GLY A 384 -30.68 1.52 10.88
CA GLY A 384 -31.87 1.61 11.72
C GLY A 384 -33.18 1.89 11.00
N GLN A 385 -33.15 2.19 9.69
CA GLN A 385 -34.37 2.43 8.89
C GLN A 385 -34.96 1.10 8.39
N PHE A 386 -35.48 0.29 9.31
CA PHE A 386 -36.04 -1.02 9.05
C PHE A 386 -37.30 -1.03 8.15
N PRO A 387 -38.25 -0.07 8.28
CA PRO A 387 -39.47 -0.07 7.48
C PRO A 387 -39.24 0.11 5.99
N SER A 388 -38.20 0.84 5.62
CA SER A 388 -37.97 1.24 4.22
C SER A 388 -37.23 0.20 3.37
N ARG A 389 -36.90 -0.99 3.90
CA ARG A 389 -36.12 -2.02 3.18
C ARG A 389 -36.99 -2.80 2.19
N PRO A 390 -36.92 -2.54 0.86
CA PRO A 390 -37.64 -3.35 -0.14
C PRO A 390 -36.91 -4.69 -0.36
N ARG A 391 -37.59 -5.68 -0.94
CA ARG A 391 -37.01 -6.95 -1.39
C ARG A 391 -36.18 -7.68 -0.33
N ARG A 392 -36.62 -7.68 0.92
CA ARG A 392 -35.94 -8.41 2.01
C ARG A 392 -36.06 -9.91 1.79
N ALA A 393 -34.97 -10.63 2.10
CA ALA A 393 -34.92 -12.09 2.05
C ALA A 393 -34.16 -12.67 3.23
N PRO A 394 -34.61 -13.80 3.81
CA PRO A 394 -33.85 -14.49 4.84
C PRO A 394 -32.68 -15.25 4.20
N ILE A 395 -31.45 -14.90 4.60
CA ILE A 395 -30.23 -15.60 4.19
C ILE A 395 -29.44 -16.06 5.40
N THR A 396 -28.44 -16.90 5.17
CA THR A 396 -27.54 -17.38 6.24
C THR A 396 -26.42 -16.37 6.50
N THR A 397 -25.83 -16.41 7.70
CA THR A 397 -24.62 -15.64 8.02
C THR A 397 -23.46 -15.96 7.08
N ARG A 398 -23.41 -17.17 6.56
CA ARG A 398 -22.41 -17.61 5.59
C ARG A 398 -22.58 -16.88 4.25
N ASN A 399 -23.82 -16.79 3.74
CA ASN A 399 -24.11 -16.01 2.54
C ASN A 399 -23.81 -14.52 2.75
N PHE A 400 -24.20 -13.97 3.91
CA PHE A 400 -23.92 -12.57 4.22
C PHE A 400 -22.41 -12.28 4.29
N ALA A 401 -21.62 -13.17 4.91
CA ALA A 401 -20.15 -13.05 4.91
C ALA A 401 -19.54 -13.12 3.50
N GLY A 402 -20.14 -13.87 2.59
CA GLY A 402 -19.72 -13.90 1.18
C GLY A 402 -20.04 -12.62 0.42
N LEU A 403 -21.17 -11.98 0.73
CA LEU A 403 -21.61 -10.71 0.14
C LEU A 403 -20.92 -9.49 0.75
N SER A 404 -20.50 -9.59 2.03
CA SER A 404 -19.80 -8.52 2.78
C SER A 404 -18.51 -9.06 3.41
N PRO A 405 -17.50 -9.42 2.62
CA PRO A 405 -16.24 -9.97 3.13
C PRO A 405 -15.31 -8.89 3.69
N PHE A 406 -15.64 -7.62 3.54
CA PHE A 406 -14.81 -6.45 3.88
C PHE A 406 -13.45 -6.46 3.18
N HIS A 407 -13.46 -6.88 1.92
CA HIS A 407 -12.29 -6.82 1.06
C HIS A 407 -12.05 -5.38 0.57
N ASN A 408 -10.77 -5.00 0.48
CA ASN A 408 -10.36 -3.69 -0.02
C ASN A 408 -8.97 -3.76 -0.65
N PHE A 409 -8.57 -2.70 -1.35
CA PHE A 409 -7.22 -2.51 -1.84
C PHE A 409 -6.42 -1.72 -0.81
N PRO A 410 -5.17 -2.10 -0.52
CA PRO A 410 -4.31 -1.35 0.38
C PRO A 410 -4.06 0.05 -0.16
N LEU A 411 -4.12 1.05 0.72
CA LEU A 411 -3.82 2.44 0.37
C LEU A 411 -2.39 2.86 0.78
N GLY A 412 -1.72 2.05 1.60
CA GLY A 412 -0.47 2.45 2.24
C GLY A 412 -0.68 3.62 3.21
N ARG A 413 0.40 4.24 3.66
CA ARG A 413 0.37 5.38 4.59
C ARG A 413 0.88 6.64 3.92
N ALA A 414 0.04 7.66 3.83
CA ALA A 414 0.41 8.98 3.30
C ALA A 414 1.39 9.71 4.23
N TYR A 415 1.18 9.61 5.55
CA TYR A 415 1.94 10.30 6.61
C TYR A 415 2.32 9.31 7.72
N ASP A 416 3.14 9.76 8.65
CA ASP A 416 3.58 8.99 9.82
C ASP A 416 4.36 7.71 9.48
N ASN A 417 5.02 7.68 8.32
CA ASN A 417 6.05 6.69 8.04
C ASN A 417 7.32 7.05 8.81
N HIS A 418 8.23 6.11 8.97
CA HIS A 418 9.47 6.31 9.73
C HIS A 418 10.27 7.56 9.31
N TRP A 419 10.26 7.92 8.01
CA TRP A 419 10.90 9.15 7.50
C TRP A 419 9.92 10.28 7.19
N GLY A 420 8.65 10.17 7.59
CA GLY A 420 7.62 11.18 7.40
C GLY A 420 6.58 10.79 6.35
N GLU A 421 6.41 11.60 5.31
CA GLU A 421 5.47 11.32 4.22
C GLU A 421 5.86 10.09 3.40
N ALA A 422 4.89 9.53 2.69
CA ALA A 422 5.14 8.49 1.68
C ALA A 422 6.18 8.96 0.65
N LEU A 423 7.02 8.04 0.19
CA LEU A 423 8.03 8.34 -0.84
C LEU A 423 7.38 8.70 -2.17
N ALA A 424 6.40 7.91 -2.58
CA ALA A 424 5.68 8.08 -3.84
C ALA A 424 4.22 7.63 -3.69
N VAL A 425 3.38 8.06 -4.62
CA VAL A 425 2.03 7.54 -4.79
C VAL A 425 1.99 6.75 -6.10
N PHE A 426 1.64 5.48 -6.03
CA PHE A 426 1.40 4.64 -7.20
C PHE A 426 -0.10 4.41 -7.39
N LYS A 427 -0.51 4.04 -8.58
CA LYS A 427 -1.88 3.63 -8.86
C LYS A 427 -2.00 2.11 -8.70
N THR A 428 -3.05 1.64 -8.03
CA THR A 428 -3.35 0.21 -7.94
C THR A 428 -4.13 -0.30 -9.15
N SER A 429 -4.33 -1.60 -9.27
CA SER A 429 -5.20 -2.21 -10.27
C SER A 429 -6.65 -1.71 -10.20
N ALA A 430 -7.12 -1.30 -9.02
CA ALA A 430 -8.44 -0.71 -8.82
C ALA A 430 -8.53 0.78 -9.18
N GLY A 431 -7.42 1.39 -9.57
CA GLY A 431 -7.31 2.84 -9.77
C GLY A 431 -7.26 3.62 -8.47
N SER A 432 -6.98 2.98 -7.32
CA SER A 432 -6.79 3.69 -6.06
C SER A 432 -5.34 4.14 -5.88
N PRO A 433 -5.09 5.22 -5.11
CA PRO A 433 -3.74 5.62 -4.76
C PRO A 433 -3.14 4.63 -3.75
N TYR A 434 -1.88 4.28 -3.94
CA TYR A 434 -1.08 3.54 -2.97
C TYR A 434 0.11 4.39 -2.53
N HIS A 435 0.13 4.76 -1.27
CA HIS A 435 1.18 5.59 -0.66
C HIS A 435 2.37 4.70 -0.27
N PHE A 436 3.39 4.70 -1.11
CA PHE A 436 4.55 3.86 -0.96
C PHE A 436 5.62 4.50 -0.06
N SER A 437 6.15 3.73 0.88
CA SER A 437 7.36 4.03 1.66
C SER A 437 8.31 2.84 1.58
N LEU A 438 9.63 3.08 1.71
CA LEU A 438 10.61 1.99 1.85
C LEU A 438 10.44 1.25 3.17
N HIS A 439 10.00 1.95 4.23
CA HIS A 439 9.80 1.38 5.56
C HIS A 439 8.44 0.68 5.63
N ALA A 440 8.47 -0.58 6.01
CA ALA A 440 7.27 -1.34 6.32
C ALA A 440 6.88 -1.04 7.79
N SER A 441 5.96 -0.10 7.97
CA SER A 441 5.42 0.27 9.29
C SER A 441 4.16 -0.53 9.55
N ASP A 442 4.09 -1.27 10.67
CA ASP A 442 2.85 -1.93 11.09
C ASP A 442 1.95 -0.89 11.80
N PRO A 443 0.76 -0.58 11.25
CA PRO A 443 -0.17 0.35 11.87
C PRO A 443 -0.70 -0.14 13.23
N ARG A 444 -0.57 -1.43 13.51
CA ARG A 444 -1.05 -2.07 14.75
C ARG A 444 -0.01 -2.08 15.86
N ASP A 445 1.22 -1.64 15.60
CA ASP A 445 2.22 -1.56 16.64
C ASP A 445 1.89 -0.38 17.56
N PRO A 446 1.36 -0.62 18.80
CA PRO A 446 1.01 0.45 19.71
C PRO A 446 2.21 1.26 20.18
N ASP A 447 3.41 0.71 20.04
CA ASP A 447 4.69 1.37 20.33
C ASP A 447 5.19 2.23 19.16
N GLY A 448 4.31 2.62 18.23
CA GLY A 448 4.63 3.36 17.02
C GLY A 448 5.59 4.51 17.23
N GLY A 449 6.90 4.21 17.22
CA GLY A 449 7.99 5.14 17.46
C GLY A 449 9.10 4.60 18.36
N SER A 450 8.91 3.55 19.16
CA SER A 450 9.99 2.92 19.96
C SER A 450 10.78 1.89 19.12
N ARG A 451 10.15 1.25 18.15
CA ARG A 451 10.81 0.40 17.14
C ARG A 451 11.04 1.19 15.88
N ARG A 452 12.30 1.35 15.50
CA ARG A 452 12.64 1.88 14.17
C ARG A 452 12.23 0.87 13.12
N ASP A 453 11.30 1.25 12.26
CA ASP A 453 10.84 0.39 11.18
C ASP A 453 11.98 0.06 10.21
N THR A 454 11.95 -1.14 9.67
CA THR A 454 12.97 -1.57 8.72
C THR A 454 12.61 -1.10 7.31
N GLY A 455 13.52 -0.32 6.69
CA GLY A 455 13.39 0.17 5.32
C GLY A 455 14.16 -0.67 4.29
N HIS A 456 14.83 -1.75 4.70
CA HIS A 456 15.55 -2.58 3.74
C HIS A 456 14.59 -3.16 2.71
N THR A 457 14.97 -3.02 1.44
CA THR A 457 14.11 -3.33 0.31
C THR A 457 14.78 -4.31 -0.63
N PHE A 458 14.05 -5.30 -1.07
CA PHE A 458 14.47 -6.24 -2.11
C PHE A 458 13.71 -5.96 -3.41
N ILE A 459 14.41 -5.87 -4.54
CA ILE A 459 13.83 -5.53 -5.84
C ILE A 459 14.29 -6.60 -6.84
N CYS A 460 13.33 -7.29 -7.44
CA CYS A 460 13.62 -8.37 -8.36
C CYS A 460 12.83 -8.26 -9.66
N GLY A 461 13.53 -8.44 -10.78
CA GLY A 461 12.90 -8.50 -12.08
C GLY A 461 13.90 -8.70 -13.21
N PRO A 462 13.51 -9.39 -14.30
CA PRO A 462 14.36 -9.63 -15.44
C PRO A 462 14.77 -8.32 -16.14
N THR A 463 15.74 -8.43 -17.03
CA THR A 463 16.18 -7.29 -17.87
C THR A 463 15.00 -6.75 -18.70
N GLY A 464 14.83 -5.43 -18.72
CA GLY A 464 13.75 -4.78 -19.46
C GLY A 464 12.40 -4.73 -18.75
N SER A 465 12.26 -5.27 -17.53
CA SER A 465 11.01 -5.24 -16.75
C SER A 465 10.68 -3.87 -16.13
N GLY A 466 11.62 -2.91 -16.13
CA GLY A 466 11.43 -1.58 -15.55
C GLY A 466 12.13 -1.36 -14.20
N LYS A 467 12.93 -2.31 -13.72
CA LYS A 467 13.68 -2.25 -12.45
C LYS A 467 14.50 -0.97 -12.30
N THR A 468 15.35 -0.63 -13.28
CA THR A 468 16.22 0.56 -13.25
C THR A 468 15.40 1.85 -13.25
N VAL A 469 14.28 1.89 -13.97
CA VAL A 469 13.34 3.02 -13.97
C VAL A 469 12.75 3.23 -12.57
N PHE A 470 12.30 2.16 -11.92
CA PHE A 470 11.78 2.22 -10.56
C PHE A 470 12.85 2.68 -9.55
N LEU A 471 14.07 2.13 -9.66
CA LEU A 471 15.20 2.56 -8.82
C LEU A 471 15.47 4.05 -9.00
N GLY A 472 15.66 4.51 -10.24
CA GLY A 472 15.94 5.90 -10.55
C GLY A 472 14.83 6.84 -10.11
N PHE A 473 13.57 6.42 -10.24
CA PHE A 473 12.42 7.17 -9.76
C PHE A 473 12.46 7.31 -8.22
N CYS A 474 12.71 6.22 -7.49
CA CYS A 474 12.84 6.25 -6.04
C CYS A 474 14.03 7.09 -5.57
N VAL A 475 15.20 6.97 -6.23
CA VAL A 475 16.40 7.79 -5.94
C VAL A 475 16.09 9.28 -6.06
N ALA A 476 15.42 9.69 -7.14
CA ALA A 476 15.07 11.09 -7.35
C ALA A 476 14.10 11.61 -6.28
N LEU A 477 13.05 10.85 -5.97
CA LEU A 477 12.05 11.29 -5.01
C LEU A 477 12.54 11.26 -3.56
N LEU A 478 13.51 10.39 -3.23
CA LEU A 478 14.03 10.26 -1.87
C LEU A 478 14.78 11.51 -1.38
N LEU A 479 15.20 12.40 -2.28
CA LEU A 479 15.80 13.68 -1.93
C LEU A 479 14.89 14.55 -1.05
N LYS A 480 13.56 14.40 -1.15
CA LYS A 480 12.62 15.12 -0.28
C LYS A 480 12.81 14.80 1.21
N HIS A 481 13.32 13.62 1.53
CA HIS A 481 13.61 13.20 2.90
C HIS A 481 15.01 13.62 3.39
N GLY A 482 15.81 14.30 2.54
CA GLY A 482 17.18 14.72 2.89
C GLY A 482 18.12 13.55 3.17
N ALA A 483 17.88 12.40 2.54
CA ALA A 483 18.69 11.21 2.74
C ALA A 483 19.98 11.28 1.90
N THR A 484 21.10 10.90 2.51
CA THR A 484 22.35 10.62 1.78
C THR A 484 22.15 9.31 1.01
N GLN A 485 22.47 9.30 -0.28
CA GLN A 485 22.27 8.14 -1.15
C GLN A 485 23.58 7.72 -1.79
N VAL A 486 23.90 6.45 -1.64
CA VAL A 486 25.08 5.84 -2.27
C VAL A 486 24.61 4.72 -3.19
N ILE A 487 25.00 4.79 -4.46
CA ILE A 487 24.53 3.95 -5.53
C ILE A 487 25.68 3.13 -6.10
N PHE A 488 25.58 1.82 -5.96
CA PHE A 488 26.45 0.85 -6.62
C PHE A 488 25.77 0.45 -7.93
N ASP A 489 26.21 1.07 -9.01
CA ASP A 489 25.58 0.99 -10.33
C ASP A 489 26.32 0.02 -11.23
N LYS A 490 25.59 -0.69 -12.08
CA LYS A 490 26.15 -1.52 -13.13
C LYS A 490 25.76 -0.98 -14.50
N ASP A 491 26.66 -1.06 -15.44
CA ASP A 491 26.48 -0.61 -16.83
C ASP A 491 26.13 0.87 -16.95
N ARG A 492 26.48 1.68 -15.93
CA ARG A 492 26.29 3.14 -15.90
C ARG A 492 24.82 3.56 -16.06
N GLY A 493 23.88 2.71 -15.63
CA GLY A 493 22.45 2.92 -15.82
C GLY A 493 21.87 4.11 -15.08
N LEU A 494 22.47 4.49 -13.95
CA LEU A 494 22.03 5.61 -13.10
C LEU A 494 22.98 6.81 -13.14
N GLU A 495 24.06 6.79 -13.93
CA GLU A 495 25.02 7.89 -14.00
C GLU A 495 24.40 9.22 -14.36
N ILE A 496 23.57 9.24 -15.41
CA ILE A 496 22.92 10.47 -15.89
C ILE A 496 22.07 11.06 -14.77
N LEU A 497 21.33 10.20 -14.07
CA LEU A 497 20.51 10.59 -12.92
C LEU A 497 21.36 11.19 -11.80
N VAL A 498 22.38 10.47 -11.34
CA VAL A 498 23.27 10.96 -10.25
C VAL A 498 23.81 12.34 -10.58
N ARG A 499 24.35 12.54 -11.78
CA ARG A 499 24.86 13.84 -12.23
C ARG A 499 23.75 14.90 -12.33
N SER A 500 22.55 14.53 -12.79
CA SER A 500 21.42 15.47 -12.89
C SER A 500 20.90 15.95 -11.52
N LEU A 501 21.14 15.15 -10.47
CA LEU A 501 20.82 15.49 -9.09
C LEU A 501 21.92 16.31 -8.40
N GLY A 502 22.98 16.69 -9.13
CA GLY A 502 24.14 17.39 -8.59
C GLY A 502 25.05 16.48 -7.77
N GLY A 503 24.92 15.17 -7.94
CA GLY A 503 25.75 14.17 -7.28
C GLY A 503 27.05 13.88 -8.02
N GLU A 504 27.95 13.20 -7.32
CA GLU A 504 29.23 12.75 -7.85
C GLU A 504 29.13 11.32 -8.38
N TYR A 505 29.71 11.05 -9.55
CA TYR A 505 29.74 9.71 -10.11
C TYR A 505 31.16 9.28 -10.44
N LEU A 506 31.63 8.23 -9.77
CA LEU A 506 32.98 7.70 -9.88
C LEU A 506 32.97 6.40 -10.70
N SER A 507 33.76 6.38 -11.78
CA SER A 507 33.89 5.19 -12.64
C SER A 507 35.22 4.51 -12.37
N PHE A 508 35.16 3.27 -11.91
CA PHE A 508 36.32 2.43 -11.66
C PHE A 508 36.67 1.60 -12.91
N ARG A 509 37.42 2.23 -13.85
CA ARG A 509 37.81 1.60 -15.09
C ARG A 509 39.09 0.79 -14.92
N ARG A 510 39.15 -0.37 -15.57
CA ARG A 510 40.34 -1.23 -15.59
C ARG A 510 41.58 -0.47 -16.10
N GLY A 511 42.68 -0.55 -15.34
CA GLY A 511 43.95 0.11 -15.68
C GLY A 511 43.99 1.62 -15.43
N HIS A 512 42.95 2.22 -14.91
CA HIS A 512 42.92 3.63 -14.51
C HIS A 512 42.94 3.79 -12.99
N PRO A 513 43.58 4.88 -12.47
CA PRO A 513 43.55 5.15 -11.02
C PRO A 513 42.14 5.30 -10.49
N THR A 514 41.80 4.53 -9.45
CA THR A 514 40.48 4.61 -8.78
C THR A 514 40.34 5.84 -7.90
N GLY A 515 41.45 6.42 -7.43
CA GLY A 515 41.45 7.47 -6.42
C GLY A 515 41.21 6.95 -4.98
N CYS A 516 41.30 5.65 -4.78
CA CYS A 516 41.16 5.04 -3.45
C CYS A 516 42.53 4.87 -2.78
N ASN A 517 42.68 5.39 -1.57
CA ASN A 517 43.82 5.12 -0.72
C ASN A 517 43.41 4.93 0.74
N PRO A 518 42.97 3.73 1.13
CA PRO A 518 42.46 3.46 2.48
C PRO A 518 43.45 3.79 3.60
N LEU A 519 44.76 3.77 3.35
CA LEU A 519 45.81 4.06 4.35
C LEU A 519 45.79 5.53 4.81
N GLN A 520 45.14 6.43 4.05
CA GLN A 520 45.01 7.85 4.46
C GLN A 520 43.86 8.10 5.43
N LEU A 521 43.06 7.09 5.72
CA LEU A 521 42.04 7.19 6.77
C LEU A 521 42.64 7.60 8.11
N PRO A 522 41.91 8.36 8.95
CA PRO A 522 42.32 8.68 10.29
C PRO A 522 42.68 7.43 11.10
N ALA A 523 43.78 7.48 11.88
CA ALA A 523 44.28 6.31 12.60
C ALA A 523 43.47 5.99 13.89
N THR A 524 42.14 5.91 13.76
CA THR A 524 41.23 5.47 14.84
C THR A 524 41.33 3.95 15.07
N PRO A 525 40.94 3.45 16.26
CA PRO A 525 40.93 1.98 16.52
C PRO A 525 40.10 1.21 15.51
N ALA A 526 38.94 1.75 15.07
CA ALA A 526 38.06 1.14 14.08
C ALA A 526 38.74 1.07 12.68
N ASN A 527 39.36 2.17 12.25
CA ASN A 527 40.09 2.22 10.98
C ASN A 527 41.33 1.32 10.99
N ARG A 528 42.03 1.22 12.12
CA ARG A 528 43.17 0.28 12.25
C ARG A 528 42.71 -1.18 12.10
N ALA A 529 41.63 -1.55 12.76
CA ALA A 529 41.05 -2.90 12.64
C ALA A 529 40.62 -3.21 11.20
N PHE A 530 39.96 -2.24 10.54
CA PHE A 530 39.59 -2.33 9.13
C PHE A 530 40.83 -2.48 8.23
N LEU A 531 41.84 -1.61 8.36
CA LEU A 531 43.05 -1.62 7.53
C LEU A 531 43.83 -2.93 7.69
N ARG A 532 43.90 -3.47 8.92
CA ARG A 532 44.48 -4.80 9.16
C ARG A 532 43.76 -5.88 8.33
N ARG A 533 42.45 -5.98 8.45
CA ARG A 533 41.60 -6.94 7.70
C ARG A 533 41.76 -6.73 6.21
N TRP A 534 41.77 -5.49 5.76
CA TRP A 534 41.88 -5.15 4.34
C TRP A 534 43.26 -5.52 3.76
N LEU A 535 44.38 -5.23 4.47
CA LEU A 535 45.73 -5.62 4.06
C LEU A 535 45.89 -7.15 3.99
N LEU A 536 45.38 -7.86 4.99
CA LEU A 536 45.36 -9.31 4.98
C LEU A 536 44.63 -9.86 3.73
N LEU A 537 43.48 -9.26 3.38
CA LEU A 537 42.74 -9.64 2.17
C LEU A 537 43.55 -9.42 0.87
N LEU A 538 44.37 -8.35 0.79
CA LEU A 538 45.20 -8.10 -0.38
C LEU A 538 46.33 -9.13 -0.57
N VAL A 539 46.84 -9.70 0.51
CA VAL A 539 47.97 -10.65 0.51
C VAL A 539 47.53 -12.12 0.66
N GLU A 540 46.27 -12.36 0.99
CA GLU A 540 45.72 -13.72 1.15
C GLU A 540 45.60 -14.43 -0.20
N ARG A 541 45.86 -15.73 -0.22
CA ARG A 541 45.62 -16.64 -1.34
C ARG A 541 44.88 -17.88 -0.87
N PRO A 542 43.86 -18.36 -1.60
CA PRO A 542 43.11 -19.56 -1.23
C PRO A 542 43.98 -20.81 -1.05
N ALA A 543 45.07 -20.90 -1.79
CA ALA A 543 45.95 -22.04 -1.77
C ALA A 543 46.95 -22.07 -0.61
N ARG A 544 47.21 -20.94 0.04
CA ARG A 544 48.15 -20.83 1.17
C ARG A 544 47.69 -19.74 2.12
N LEU A 545 47.23 -20.16 3.28
CA LEU A 545 46.90 -19.27 4.38
C LEU A 545 48.20 -18.61 4.93
N LEU A 546 48.07 -17.40 5.49
CA LEU A 546 49.15 -16.72 6.14
C LEU A 546 49.50 -17.42 7.46
N SER A 547 50.79 -17.54 7.73
CA SER A 547 51.29 -17.99 9.04
C SER A 547 51.15 -16.88 10.06
N VAL A 548 51.17 -17.22 11.35
CA VAL A 548 51.14 -16.25 12.46
C VAL A 548 52.24 -15.22 12.34
N ARG A 549 53.41 -15.61 11.84
CA ARG A 549 54.55 -14.70 11.60
C ARG A 549 54.24 -13.74 10.47
N GLU A 550 53.72 -14.20 9.35
CA GLU A 550 53.37 -13.36 8.20
C GLU A 550 52.26 -12.36 8.58
N GLU A 551 51.29 -12.74 9.41
CA GLU A 551 50.28 -11.82 9.95
C GLU A 551 50.92 -10.76 10.84
N ALA A 552 51.86 -11.13 11.71
CA ALA A 552 52.58 -10.20 12.57
C ALA A 552 53.43 -9.22 11.75
N ASP A 553 54.08 -9.69 10.67
CA ASP A 553 54.85 -8.83 9.76
C ASP A 553 53.96 -7.79 9.07
N VAL A 554 52.74 -8.19 8.63
CA VAL A 554 51.75 -7.26 8.11
C VAL A 554 51.25 -6.24 9.13
N ASP A 555 51.04 -6.69 10.39
CA ASP A 555 50.64 -5.81 11.48
C ASP A 555 51.75 -4.77 11.81
N GLN A 556 53.01 -5.17 11.78
CA GLN A 556 54.14 -4.31 12.01
C GLN A 556 54.30 -3.30 10.84
N ALA A 557 54.15 -3.75 9.60
CA ALA A 557 54.18 -2.91 8.42
C ALA A 557 53.08 -1.86 8.43
N LEU A 558 51.85 -2.26 8.80
CA LEU A 558 50.74 -1.33 9.00
C LEU A 558 51.04 -0.27 10.07
N ALA A 559 51.58 -0.69 11.23
CA ALA A 559 51.94 0.24 12.29
C ALA A 559 53.00 1.25 11.82
N GLY A 560 54.03 0.76 11.07
CA GLY A 560 55.08 1.63 10.48
C GLY A 560 54.52 2.65 9.51
N VAL A 561 53.62 2.28 8.61
CA VAL A 561 53.01 3.23 7.66
C VAL A 561 52.08 4.22 8.35
N LEU A 562 51.30 3.80 9.34
CA LEU A 562 50.41 4.69 10.09
C LEU A 562 51.16 5.72 10.94
N ALA A 563 52.44 5.49 11.24
CA ALA A 563 53.29 6.48 11.87
C ALA A 563 53.78 7.60 10.93
N LEU A 564 53.68 7.40 9.61
CA LEU A 564 53.95 8.42 8.58
C LEU A 564 52.86 9.50 8.53
N ALA A 565 53.25 10.66 8.00
CA ALA A 565 52.25 11.70 7.66
C ALA A 565 51.23 11.16 6.68
N PRO A 566 49.93 11.53 6.77
CA PRO A 566 48.88 10.97 5.95
C PRO A 566 49.16 11.01 4.43
N GLU A 567 49.76 12.09 3.96
CA GLU A 567 50.07 12.31 2.52
C GLU A 567 51.17 11.34 2.01
N ALA A 568 51.99 10.80 2.92
CA ALA A 568 53.03 9.82 2.58
C ALA A 568 52.55 8.36 2.63
N ARG A 569 51.34 8.09 3.16
CA ARG A 569 50.81 6.75 3.34
C ARG A 569 50.29 6.20 2.02
N ARG A 570 50.82 5.09 1.55
CA ARG A 570 50.39 4.35 0.36
C ARG A 570 50.88 2.89 0.43
N LEU A 571 50.36 1.99 -0.39
CA LEU A 571 50.74 0.56 -0.39
C LEU A 571 52.23 0.37 -0.69
N SER A 572 52.82 1.16 -1.59
CA SER A 572 54.28 1.10 -1.86
C SER A 572 55.11 1.37 -0.62
N ARG A 573 54.59 2.11 0.40
CA ARG A 573 55.26 2.30 1.70
C ARG A 573 55.10 1.10 2.63
N VAL A 574 53.94 0.38 2.58
CA VAL A 574 53.77 -0.87 3.35
C VAL A 574 54.78 -1.90 2.85
N LEU A 575 55.00 -1.95 1.54
CA LEU A 575 55.97 -2.88 0.92
C LEU A 575 57.38 -2.70 1.48
N GLU A 576 57.81 -1.47 1.83
CA GLU A 576 59.13 -1.16 2.36
C GLU A 576 59.37 -1.77 3.79
N PHE A 577 58.29 -2.07 4.53
CA PHE A 577 58.38 -2.66 5.87
C PHE A 577 58.25 -4.19 5.86
N LEU A 578 58.03 -4.82 4.69
CA LEU A 578 57.91 -6.27 4.57
C LEU A 578 59.20 -6.91 4.08
N ASP A 579 59.46 -8.15 4.49
CA ASP A 579 60.62 -8.91 4.11
C ASP A 579 60.58 -9.33 2.61
N PRO A 580 61.53 -8.83 1.77
CA PRO A 580 61.53 -9.14 0.33
C PRO A 580 62.17 -10.49 0.04
N THR A 581 62.74 -11.20 1.02
CA THR A 581 63.47 -12.46 0.78
C THR A 581 62.61 -13.66 0.52
N ASP A 582 61.36 -13.66 1.00
CA ASP A 582 60.41 -14.72 0.74
C ASP A 582 59.66 -14.46 -0.59
N ALA A 583 59.97 -15.22 -1.63
CA ALA A 583 59.37 -15.11 -2.95
C ALA A 583 57.86 -15.36 -2.96
N ASP A 584 57.31 -16.00 -1.92
CA ASP A 584 55.90 -16.32 -1.73
C ASP A 584 55.28 -15.63 -0.52
N GLY A 585 56.04 -14.77 0.16
CA GLY A 585 55.64 -14.03 1.34
C GLY A 585 54.74 -12.83 1.08
N PRO A 586 54.33 -12.13 2.16
CA PRO A 586 53.45 -10.97 2.06
C PRO A 586 53.99 -9.86 1.14
N HIS A 587 55.32 -9.64 1.11
CA HIS A 587 55.98 -8.68 0.21
C HIS A 587 55.68 -8.96 -1.26
N ALA A 588 55.92 -10.18 -1.71
CA ALA A 588 55.77 -10.59 -3.12
C ALA A 588 54.30 -10.53 -3.54
N ARG A 589 53.40 -10.88 -2.61
CA ARG A 589 51.94 -10.82 -2.84
C ARG A 589 51.38 -9.39 -2.93
N LEU A 590 51.89 -8.47 -2.04
CA LEU A 590 51.51 -7.08 -2.03
C LEU A 590 52.08 -6.31 -3.21
N ALA A 591 53.24 -6.72 -3.73
CA ALA A 591 53.92 -6.07 -4.87
C ALA A 591 52.99 -5.88 -6.10
N ARG A 592 52.01 -6.78 -6.32
CA ARG A 592 51.01 -6.64 -7.39
C ARG A 592 50.14 -5.38 -7.29
N TRP A 593 50.03 -4.83 -6.07
CA TRP A 593 49.22 -3.67 -5.76
C TRP A 593 50.05 -2.38 -5.64
N CYS A 594 51.37 -2.45 -5.89
CA CYS A 594 52.29 -1.34 -5.64
C CYS A 594 52.90 -0.79 -6.93
N THR A 595 52.79 0.50 -7.14
CA THR A 595 53.33 1.23 -8.31
C THR A 595 54.85 1.07 -8.39
N ARG A 596 55.53 1.11 -7.22
CA ARG A 596 56.98 1.01 -7.10
C ARG A 596 57.51 -0.35 -7.57
N ALA A 597 56.73 -1.38 -7.46
CA ALA A 597 57.06 -2.73 -7.93
C ALA A 597 56.58 -2.98 -9.37
N GLY A 598 55.96 -2.03 -10.04
CA GLY A 598 55.35 -2.23 -11.37
C GLY A 598 54.14 -3.14 -11.35
N GLY A 599 53.41 -3.18 -10.22
CA GLY A 599 52.28 -4.07 -10.02
C GLY A 599 51.08 -3.78 -10.95
N GLU A 600 50.49 -4.84 -11.48
CA GLU A 600 49.35 -4.75 -12.43
C GLU A 600 48.09 -4.12 -11.84
N LEU A 601 47.91 -4.21 -10.50
CA LEU A 601 46.76 -3.69 -9.75
C LEU A 601 47.09 -2.41 -8.99
N ALA A 602 48.25 -1.81 -9.21
CA ALA A 602 48.72 -0.61 -8.49
C ALA A 602 47.76 0.59 -8.65
N CYS A 603 47.10 0.69 -9.80
CA CYS A 603 46.13 1.77 -10.07
C CYS A 603 44.91 1.73 -9.12
N VAL A 604 44.63 0.62 -8.46
CA VAL A 604 43.43 0.46 -7.62
C VAL A 604 43.58 1.16 -6.28
N PHE A 605 44.72 0.99 -5.56
CA PHE A 605 44.87 1.47 -4.19
C PHE A 605 46.18 2.22 -3.89
N ASP A 606 47.17 2.19 -4.79
CA ASP A 606 48.45 2.83 -4.54
C ASP A 606 48.48 4.27 -5.11
N THR A 607 47.37 5.00 -4.88
CA THR A 607 47.21 6.38 -5.29
C THR A 607 47.85 7.36 -4.29
N SER A 608 48.31 8.53 -4.74
CA SER A 608 48.91 9.56 -3.91
C SER A 608 47.93 10.22 -2.95
N GLU A 609 46.64 10.21 -3.28
CA GLU A 609 45.57 10.89 -2.52
C GLU A 609 44.30 10.02 -2.54
N ASP A 610 43.63 9.97 -1.39
CA ASP A 610 42.28 9.39 -1.32
C ASP A 610 41.24 10.45 -1.69
N ARG A 611 40.55 10.22 -2.78
CA ARG A 611 39.49 11.11 -3.27
C ARG A 611 38.09 10.64 -2.86
N VAL A 612 37.94 9.37 -2.50
CA VAL A 612 36.62 8.76 -2.27
C VAL A 612 36.07 9.12 -0.89
N ALA A 613 36.87 8.99 0.17
CA ALA A 613 36.41 9.28 1.53
C ALA A 613 35.94 10.74 1.71
N PRO A 614 36.68 11.78 1.24
CA PRO A 614 36.21 13.16 1.34
C PRO A 614 34.97 13.48 0.53
N LEU A 615 34.74 12.79 -0.61
CA LEU A 615 33.56 12.96 -1.43
C LEU A 615 32.32 12.37 -0.74
N LEU A 616 32.45 11.17 -0.16
CA LEU A 616 31.37 10.51 0.57
C LEU A 616 30.89 11.32 1.78
N ASP A 617 31.76 12.05 2.44
CA ASP A 617 31.38 12.88 3.58
C ASP A 617 30.58 14.13 3.19
N LYS A 618 30.79 14.66 1.99
CA LYS A 618 30.23 15.93 1.51
C LYS A 618 29.01 15.78 0.63
N ALA A 619 28.95 14.75 -0.19
CA ALA A 619 27.91 14.63 -1.21
C ALA A 619 26.61 14.03 -0.65
N THR A 620 25.48 14.53 -1.15
CA THR A 620 24.15 13.96 -0.84
C THR A 620 23.87 12.73 -1.67
N VAL A 621 24.32 12.69 -2.93
CA VAL A 621 24.15 11.56 -3.85
C VAL A 621 25.49 11.21 -4.47
N ILE A 622 25.90 9.94 -4.35
CA ILE A 622 27.12 9.41 -4.96
C ILE A 622 26.81 8.12 -5.69
N GLY A 623 27.33 8.00 -6.91
CA GLY A 623 27.29 6.78 -7.71
C GLY A 623 28.68 6.19 -7.91
N PHE A 624 28.77 4.89 -7.85
CA PHE A 624 29.95 4.09 -8.19
C PHE A 624 29.62 3.20 -9.37
N ASP A 625 30.36 3.37 -10.47
CA ASP A 625 30.33 2.42 -11.59
C ASP A 625 31.11 1.16 -11.19
N MET A 626 30.38 0.10 -10.94
CA MET A 626 30.95 -1.18 -10.55
C MET A 626 31.16 -2.14 -11.74
N THR A 627 30.92 -1.72 -12.98
CA THR A 627 30.88 -2.61 -14.14
C THR A 627 32.15 -3.47 -14.27
N ASP A 628 33.31 -2.84 -14.36
CA ASP A 628 34.60 -3.56 -14.50
C ASP A 628 35.00 -4.25 -13.19
N VAL A 629 34.58 -3.72 -12.03
CA VAL A 629 34.91 -4.27 -10.71
C VAL A 629 34.17 -5.56 -10.42
N LEU A 630 32.90 -5.63 -10.80
CA LEU A 630 32.07 -6.83 -10.55
C LEU A 630 32.59 -8.09 -11.29
N ASP A 631 33.28 -7.89 -12.39
CA ASP A 631 33.80 -8.99 -13.22
C ASP A 631 35.22 -9.43 -12.84
N GLU A 632 35.90 -8.69 -11.91
CA GLU A 632 37.27 -8.98 -11.47
C GLU A 632 37.31 -9.32 -9.97
N PRO A 633 37.23 -10.60 -9.59
CA PRO A 633 37.15 -11.03 -8.18
C PRO A 633 38.31 -10.51 -7.29
N SER A 634 39.50 -10.35 -7.86
CA SER A 634 40.68 -9.86 -7.14
C SER A 634 40.53 -8.42 -6.65
N ILE A 635 39.84 -7.57 -7.42
CA ILE A 635 39.61 -6.16 -7.10
C ILE A 635 38.31 -5.99 -6.33
N ARG A 636 37.28 -6.74 -6.70
CA ARG A 636 35.91 -6.61 -6.17
C ARG A 636 35.86 -6.68 -4.64
N ALA A 637 36.41 -7.72 -4.03
CA ALA A 637 36.35 -7.91 -2.59
C ALA A 637 37.04 -6.78 -1.81
N PRO A 638 38.31 -6.40 -2.08
CA PRO A 638 38.96 -5.34 -1.30
C PRO A 638 38.38 -3.94 -1.56
N LEU A 639 37.91 -3.64 -2.77
CA LEU A 639 37.29 -2.36 -3.07
C LEU A 639 35.92 -2.24 -2.40
N THR A 640 35.10 -3.27 -2.50
CA THR A 640 33.81 -3.31 -1.83
C THR A 640 33.95 -3.20 -0.30
N LEU A 641 34.91 -3.91 0.29
CA LEU A 641 35.20 -3.82 1.72
C LEU A 641 35.54 -2.38 2.14
N TYR A 642 36.33 -1.67 1.33
CA TYR A 642 36.68 -0.28 1.58
C TYR A 642 35.46 0.65 1.48
N LEU A 643 34.70 0.57 0.39
CA LEU A 643 33.51 1.42 0.18
C LEU A 643 32.47 1.22 1.28
N PHE A 644 32.22 -0.02 1.70
CA PHE A 644 31.29 -0.30 2.79
C PHE A 644 31.79 0.17 4.16
N HIS A 645 33.10 0.09 4.42
CA HIS A 645 33.68 0.68 5.64
C HIS A 645 33.45 2.18 5.70
N LEU A 646 33.57 2.88 4.57
CA LEU A 646 33.24 4.30 4.48
C LEU A 646 31.76 4.55 4.72
N LEU A 647 30.87 3.73 4.15
CA LEU A 647 29.43 3.84 4.37
C LEU A 647 29.05 3.64 5.84
N GLU A 648 29.68 2.67 6.53
CA GLU A 648 29.44 2.46 7.96
C GLU A 648 29.87 3.67 8.81
N SER A 649 30.88 4.40 8.39
CA SER A 649 31.31 5.63 9.06
C SER A 649 30.30 6.77 8.91
N LEU A 650 29.46 6.77 7.85
CA LEU A 650 28.38 7.74 7.63
C LEU A 650 27.12 7.44 8.44
N LEU A 651 27.03 6.29 9.09
CA LEU A 651 25.88 5.92 9.94
C LEU A 651 25.97 6.61 11.31
N ASP A 652 25.89 7.91 11.32
CA ASP A 652 25.92 8.77 12.51
C ASP A 652 24.51 9.12 13.04
N GLY A 653 23.48 8.55 12.42
CA GLY A 653 22.06 8.84 12.68
C GLY A 653 21.38 9.60 11.54
N ARG A 654 22.16 10.06 10.54
CA ARG A 654 21.58 10.61 9.30
C ARG A 654 20.78 9.55 8.54
N ARG A 655 19.83 9.99 7.71
CA ARG A 655 19.13 9.10 6.78
C ARG A 655 20.11 8.71 5.68
N LEU A 656 20.41 7.42 5.56
CA LEU A 656 21.35 6.87 4.60
C LEU A 656 20.71 5.74 3.81
N VAL A 657 20.82 5.76 2.47
CA VAL A 657 20.40 4.64 1.62
C VAL A 657 21.56 4.17 0.75
N ALA A 658 21.85 2.88 0.82
CA ALA A 658 22.73 2.20 -0.14
C ALA A 658 21.88 1.43 -1.16
N TRP A 659 21.97 1.84 -2.43
CA TRP A 659 21.33 1.17 -3.56
C TRP A 659 22.34 0.23 -4.22
N LEU A 660 22.02 -1.06 -4.24
CA LEU A 660 22.91 -2.11 -4.74
C LEU A 660 22.30 -2.74 -5.98
N ASP A 661 22.65 -2.23 -7.16
CA ASP A 661 22.23 -2.85 -8.42
C ASP A 661 23.12 -4.05 -8.74
N GLU A 662 22.52 -5.14 -9.25
CA GLU A 662 23.19 -6.42 -9.52
C GLU A 662 23.98 -6.98 -8.31
N PHE A 663 23.44 -6.83 -7.10
CA PHE A 663 24.13 -7.24 -5.88
C PHE A 663 24.44 -8.74 -5.80
N ALA A 664 23.82 -9.56 -6.63
CA ALA A 664 24.09 -10.98 -6.74
C ALA A 664 25.58 -11.31 -6.94
N LYS A 665 26.30 -10.52 -7.71
CA LYS A 665 27.74 -10.67 -7.88
C LYS A 665 28.53 -10.31 -6.62
N LEU A 666 28.08 -9.33 -5.86
CA LEU A 666 28.70 -8.93 -4.59
C LEU A 666 28.54 -9.99 -3.51
N ILE A 667 27.36 -10.63 -3.44
CA ILE A 667 27.04 -11.63 -2.42
C ILE A 667 27.88 -12.92 -2.58
N SER A 668 28.52 -13.12 -3.72
CA SER A 668 29.43 -14.24 -3.92
C SER A 668 30.70 -14.12 -3.07
N ASP A 669 31.12 -12.90 -2.68
CA ASP A 669 32.32 -12.67 -1.87
C ASP A 669 32.01 -12.83 -0.38
N SER A 670 32.90 -13.55 0.36
CA SER A 670 32.72 -13.77 1.80
C SER A 670 32.76 -12.45 2.60
N ALA A 671 33.67 -11.55 2.25
CA ALA A 671 33.79 -10.26 2.91
C ALA A 671 32.51 -9.40 2.80
N PHE A 672 31.87 -9.40 1.62
CA PHE A 672 30.61 -8.70 1.42
C PHE A 672 29.45 -9.39 2.17
N ARG A 673 29.44 -10.72 2.21
CA ARG A 673 28.42 -11.48 2.95
C ARG A 673 28.39 -11.11 4.42
N ASP A 674 29.55 -11.03 5.07
CA ASP A 674 29.63 -10.63 6.47
C ASP A 674 29.08 -9.22 6.67
N LEU A 675 29.47 -8.27 5.82
CA LEU A 675 28.96 -6.90 5.85
C LEU A 675 27.46 -6.81 5.63
N ALA A 676 26.92 -7.53 4.64
CA ALA A 676 25.49 -7.54 4.35
C ALA A 676 24.69 -8.18 5.50
N SER A 677 25.20 -9.25 6.10
CA SER A 677 24.57 -9.91 7.26
C SER A 677 24.50 -8.99 8.47
N ASP A 678 25.61 -8.34 8.83
CA ASP A 678 25.69 -7.46 10.00
C ASP A 678 25.03 -6.12 9.72
N GLY A 679 25.20 -5.58 8.50
CA GLY A 679 24.62 -4.33 8.05
C GLY A 679 23.09 -4.35 8.10
N THR A 680 22.46 -5.37 7.56
CA THR A 680 20.99 -5.47 7.59
C THR A 680 20.41 -5.53 9.00
N LYS A 681 21.16 -5.97 9.98
CA LYS A 681 20.75 -5.99 11.40
C LYS A 681 21.04 -4.69 12.14
N THR A 682 22.13 -3.99 11.79
CA THR A 682 22.66 -2.84 12.54
C THR A 682 22.25 -1.49 11.95
N TRP A 683 22.16 -1.35 10.63
CA TRP A 683 21.84 -0.11 9.92
C TRP A 683 20.48 0.45 10.31
N ARG A 684 19.49 -0.42 10.47
CA ARG A 684 18.16 -0.04 10.95
C ARG A 684 18.23 0.81 12.22
N LYS A 685 19.09 0.44 13.19
CA LYS A 685 19.24 1.18 14.45
C LYS A 685 19.88 2.55 14.28
N ARG A 686 20.62 2.74 13.17
CA ARG A 686 21.33 3.96 12.81
C ARG A 686 20.69 4.75 11.69
N ASN A 687 19.41 4.48 11.39
CA ASN A 687 18.64 5.17 10.35
C ASN A 687 19.12 4.89 8.92
N GLY A 688 19.76 3.76 8.68
CA GLY A 688 20.27 3.32 7.38
C GLY A 688 19.36 2.31 6.70
N VAL A 689 19.29 2.36 5.39
CA VAL A 689 18.52 1.47 4.51
C VAL A 689 19.44 0.86 3.46
N MET A 690 19.28 -0.43 3.19
CA MET A 690 19.89 -1.12 2.05
C MET A 690 18.78 -1.53 1.08
N ALA A 691 18.94 -1.19 -0.18
CA ALA A 691 18.06 -1.61 -1.27
C ALA A 691 18.83 -2.53 -2.22
N PHE A 692 18.41 -3.77 -2.28
CA PHE A 692 19.05 -4.85 -3.04
C PHE A 692 18.27 -5.10 -4.33
N ALA A 693 18.92 -4.92 -5.48
CA ALA A 693 18.31 -5.20 -6.78
C ALA A 693 19.01 -6.35 -7.50
N THR A 694 18.22 -7.27 -8.06
CA THR A 694 18.73 -8.42 -8.83
C THR A 694 17.78 -8.78 -9.97
N GLN A 695 18.27 -9.56 -10.92
CA GLN A 695 17.47 -10.06 -12.05
C GLN A 695 16.69 -11.33 -11.71
N SER A 696 17.22 -12.17 -10.82
CA SER A 696 16.63 -13.46 -10.46
C SER A 696 16.60 -13.68 -8.95
N PRO A 697 15.50 -14.22 -8.38
CA PRO A 697 15.46 -14.65 -6.99
C PRO A 697 16.51 -15.72 -6.67
N ASN A 698 16.83 -16.57 -7.64
CA ASN A 698 17.79 -17.66 -7.46
C ASN A 698 19.19 -17.18 -7.09
N ASP A 699 19.58 -15.98 -7.55
CA ASP A 699 20.87 -15.38 -7.22
C ASP A 699 21.04 -15.20 -5.70
N VAL A 700 19.94 -14.90 -5.01
CA VAL A 700 19.88 -14.76 -3.54
C VAL A 700 19.77 -16.11 -2.88
N LEU A 701 18.87 -16.97 -3.38
CA LEU A 701 18.57 -18.28 -2.79
C LEU A 701 19.76 -19.22 -2.79
N ALA A 702 20.64 -19.09 -3.78
CA ALA A 702 21.89 -19.85 -3.85
C ALA A 702 22.94 -19.41 -2.80
N SER A 703 22.74 -18.23 -2.17
CA SER A 703 23.66 -17.70 -1.17
C SER A 703 23.38 -18.23 0.23
N PRO A 704 24.42 -18.43 1.07
CA PRO A 704 24.26 -18.71 2.50
C PRO A 704 23.50 -17.62 3.26
N LEU A 705 23.42 -16.39 2.73
CA LEU A 705 22.68 -15.26 3.32
C LEU A 705 21.21 -15.19 2.92
N ALA A 706 20.72 -16.10 2.08
CA ALA A 706 19.36 -16.04 1.56
C ALA A 706 18.32 -15.79 2.67
N ARG A 707 18.36 -16.60 3.71
CA ARG A 707 17.43 -16.47 4.83
C ARG A 707 17.50 -15.10 5.52
N THR A 708 18.70 -14.62 5.81
CA THR A 708 18.90 -13.31 6.47
C THR A 708 18.37 -12.18 5.59
N LEU A 709 18.66 -12.17 4.30
CA LEU A 709 18.20 -11.13 3.39
C LEU A 709 16.67 -11.15 3.26
N ILE A 710 16.06 -12.32 3.11
CA ILE A 710 14.61 -12.46 3.00
C ILE A 710 13.90 -11.97 4.27
N GLU A 711 14.43 -12.31 5.45
CA GLU A 711 13.88 -11.90 6.75
C GLU A 711 14.08 -10.40 7.04
N GLN A 712 15.23 -9.83 6.63
CA GLN A 712 15.57 -8.44 6.93
C GLN A 712 15.10 -7.43 5.87
N THR A 713 14.53 -7.87 4.75
CA THR A 713 13.93 -7.01 3.73
C THR A 713 12.40 -7.13 3.77
N PRO A 714 11.72 -6.43 4.67
CA PRO A 714 10.25 -6.51 4.79
C PRO A 714 9.54 -5.95 3.56
N THR A 715 10.16 -5.02 2.84
CA THR A 715 9.66 -4.50 1.56
C THR A 715 10.29 -5.27 0.41
N LYS A 716 9.45 -5.88 -0.42
CA LYS A 716 9.85 -6.62 -1.62
C LYS A 716 9.08 -6.12 -2.83
N VAL A 717 9.77 -5.89 -3.92
CA VAL A 717 9.19 -5.44 -5.20
C VAL A 717 9.52 -6.47 -6.27
N PHE A 718 8.50 -7.06 -6.85
CA PHE A 718 8.65 -8.06 -7.91
C PHE A 718 8.05 -7.55 -9.22
N PHE A 719 8.89 -7.52 -10.25
CA PHE A 719 8.48 -7.18 -11.60
C PHE A 719 7.97 -8.39 -12.36
N PRO A 720 7.18 -8.19 -13.44
CA PRO A 720 6.70 -9.28 -14.30
C PRO A 720 7.83 -10.19 -14.74
N ASN A 721 7.61 -11.50 -14.65
CA ASN A 721 8.60 -12.51 -15.10
C ASN A 721 7.86 -13.76 -15.59
N ALA A 722 7.73 -13.91 -16.91
CA ALA A 722 7.07 -15.07 -17.52
C ALA A 722 7.82 -16.39 -17.27
N ASP A 723 9.13 -16.31 -17.01
CA ASP A 723 9.99 -17.46 -16.73
C ASP A 723 10.14 -17.75 -15.23
N ALA A 724 9.27 -17.17 -14.39
CA ALA A 724 9.31 -17.36 -12.95
C ALA A 724 9.07 -18.83 -12.55
N HIS A 725 9.87 -19.35 -11.62
CA HIS A 725 9.74 -20.70 -11.07
C HIS A 725 9.12 -20.67 -9.68
N ARG A 726 8.06 -21.47 -9.45
CA ARG A 726 7.35 -21.56 -8.19
C ARG A 726 8.29 -21.80 -6.98
N ARG A 727 9.28 -22.69 -7.13
CA ARG A 727 10.24 -23.00 -6.07
C ARG A 727 11.00 -21.78 -5.57
N GLU A 728 11.31 -20.83 -6.46
CA GLU A 728 12.07 -19.62 -6.09
C GLU A 728 11.17 -18.58 -5.40
N TYR A 729 10.00 -18.33 -5.96
CA TYR A 729 9.12 -17.28 -5.49
C TYR A 729 8.28 -17.71 -4.29
N VAL A 730 7.66 -18.88 -4.35
CA VAL A 730 6.77 -19.36 -3.27
C VAL A 730 7.59 -20.00 -2.16
N ASP A 731 8.36 -21.05 -2.46
CA ASP A 731 9.08 -21.80 -1.42
C ASP A 731 10.29 -21.00 -0.90
N GLY A 732 10.94 -20.21 -1.76
CA GLY A 732 12.10 -19.38 -1.43
C GLY A 732 11.75 -18.07 -0.75
N PHE A 733 10.97 -17.22 -1.40
CA PHE A 733 10.64 -15.87 -0.90
C PHE A 733 9.35 -15.78 -0.11
N GLY A 734 8.60 -16.87 0.03
CA GLY A 734 7.36 -16.93 0.81
C GLY A 734 6.21 -16.14 0.17
N LEU A 735 6.14 -16.12 -1.16
CA LEU A 735 5.00 -15.56 -1.87
C LEU A 735 3.83 -16.56 -1.81
N SER A 736 2.60 -16.03 -1.89
CA SER A 736 1.42 -16.85 -2.11
C SER A 736 1.42 -17.46 -3.53
N ASP A 737 0.65 -18.51 -3.75
CA ASP A 737 0.46 -19.06 -5.10
C ASP A 737 -0.17 -18.02 -6.03
N ARG A 738 -1.07 -17.17 -5.49
CA ARG A 738 -1.70 -16.09 -6.23
C ARG A 738 -0.71 -14.98 -6.61
N GLU A 739 0.16 -14.56 -5.68
CA GLU A 739 1.24 -13.59 -5.96
C GLU A 739 2.16 -14.09 -7.08
N PHE A 740 2.51 -15.36 -7.04
CA PHE A 740 3.32 -15.99 -8.06
C PHE A 740 2.63 -16.01 -9.43
N GLU A 741 1.35 -16.35 -9.47
CA GLU A 741 0.54 -16.35 -10.69
C GLU A 741 0.46 -14.94 -11.31
N LEU A 742 0.24 -13.91 -10.49
CA LEU A 742 0.26 -12.53 -10.93
C LEU A 742 1.58 -12.19 -11.63
N ILE A 743 2.72 -12.46 -10.99
CA ILE A 743 4.06 -12.16 -11.52
C ILE A 743 4.32 -12.89 -12.83
N ARG A 744 3.89 -14.15 -12.93
CA ARG A 744 4.22 -15.03 -14.05
C ARG A 744 3.31 -14.81 -15.26
N THR A 745 2.01 -14.59 -15.05
CA THR A 745 1.02 -14.70 -16.12
C THR A 745 0.20 -13.43 -16.35
N GLU A 746 -0.19 -12.71 -15.30
CA GLU A 746 -1.11 -11.59 -15.43
C GLU A 746 -0.40 -10.25 -15.61
N LEU A 747 0.72 -10.06 -14.91
CA LEU A 747 1.54 -8.86 -15.08
C LEU A 747 2.43 -9.05 -16.32
N THR A 748 2.39 -8.08 -17.20
CA THR A 748 3.26 -8.06 -18.39
C THR A 748 4.21 -6.86 -18.33
N PRO A 749 5.40 -6.94 -18.90
CA PRO A 749 6.34 -5.81 -18.92
C PRO A 749 5.73 -4.51 -19.47
N GLY A 750 4.86 -4.63 -20.49
CA GLY A 750 4.16 -3.48 -21.08
C GLY A 750 3.08 -2.87 -20.18
N SER A 751 2.61 -3.58 -19.15
CA SER A 751 1.58 -3.08 -18.22
C SER A 751 2.09 -2.03 -17.25
N ARG A 752 3.42 -1.89 -17.08
CA ARG A 752 4.07 -1.00 -16.10
C ARG A 752 3.67 -1.29 -14.66
N ARG A 753 3.15 -2.47 -14.40
CA ARG A 753 2.69 -2.95 -13.10
C ARG A 753 3.72 -3.88 -12.51
N PHE A 754 3.78 -3.86 -11.19
CA PHE A 754 4.66 -4.72 -10.39
C PHE A 754 3.99 -5.01 -9.04
N LEU A 755 4.43 -6.08 -8.40
CA LEU A 755 3.95 -6.47 -7.08
C LEU A 755 4.83 -5.84 -6.00
N ILE A 756 4.22 -5.14 -5.04
CA ILE A 756 4.87 -4.71 -3.80
C ILE A 756 4.34 -5.59 -2.68
N LYS A 757 5.24 -6.20 -1.92
CA LYS A 757 4.94 -6.96 -0.71
C LYS A 757 5.60 -6.28 0.48
N GLN A 758 4.80 -5.85 1.46
CA GLN A 758 5.27 -5.26 2.71
C GLN A 758 4.72 -6.05 3.90
N GLY A 759 5.60 -6.81 4.54
CA GLY A 759 5.19 -7.71 5.61
C GLY A 759 4.20 -8.77 5.11
N ARG A 760 2.94 -8.67 5.54
CA ARG A 760 1.86 -9.58 5.13
C ARG A 760 0.98 -9.01 4.01
N GLU A 761 1.09 -7.74 3.73
CA GLU A 761 0.28 -7.08 2.72
C GLU A 761 0.98 -7.05 1.38
N SER A 762 0.21 -7.26 0.34
CA SER A 762 0.69 -7.19 -1.04
C SER A 762 -0.28 -6.38 -1.89
N VAL A 763 0.27 -5.64 -2.84
CA VAL A 763 -0.48 -4.80 -3.76
C VAL A 763 0.14 -4.81 -5.15
N VAL A 764 -0.69 -4.85 -6.16
CA VAL A 764 -0.28 -4.59 -7.54
C VAL A 764 -0.29 -3.08 -7.77
N ALA A 765 0.89 -2.53 -7.99
CA ALA A 765 1.11 -1.09 -8.20
C ALA A 765 1.54 -0.81 -9.64
N GLU A 766 1.21 0.37 -10.14
CA GLU A 766 1.54 0.84 -11.49
C GLU A 766 2.36 2.13 -11.42
N LEU A 767 3.51 2.15 -12.10
CA LEU A 767 4.31 3.34 -12.36
C LEU A 767 4.19 3.71 -13.83
N ASP A 768 3.18 4.49 -14.19
CA ASP A 768 2.98 4.93 -15.57
C ASP A 768 3.72 6.23 -15.88
N LEU A 769 4.82 6.10 -16.59
CA LEU A 769 5.64 7.21 -17.10
C LEU A 769 5.47 7.39 -18.63
N LYS A 770 4.30 7.08 -19.20
CA LYS A 770 4.00 7.34 -20.60
C LYS A 770 4.06 8.84 -20.87
N GLY A 771 4.79 9.23 -21.91
CA GLY A 771 5.02 10.64 -22.24
C GLY A 771 6.19 11.30 -21.50
N PHE A 772 6.92 10.56 -20.64
CA PHE A 772 8.10 11.03 -19.90
C PHE A 772 9.40 10.65 -20.62
N ALA A 773 9.43 10.61 -21.95
CA ALA A 773 10.61 10.17 -22.70
C ALA A 773 11.90 10.96 -22.34
N PRO A 774 11.88 12.29 -22.15
CA PRO A 774 13.06 13.03 -21.70
C PRO A 774 13.54 12.62 -20.30
N GLU A 775 12.60 12.47 -19.35
CA GLU A 775 12.91 12.07 -17.97
C GLU A 775 13.37 10.61 -17.91
N LEU A 776 12.77 9.73 -18.70
CA LEU A 776 13.18 8.31 -18.80
C LEU A 776 14.63 8.19 -19.30
N LYS A 777 15.08 9.04 -20.21
CA LYS A 777 16.48 9.09 -20.66
C LYS A 777 17.45 9.43 -19.52
N VAL A 778 16.99 10.21 -18.54
CA VAL A 778 17.77 10.59 -17.36
C VAL A 778 17.74 9.51 -16.27
N ILE A 779 16.56 8.96 -15.93
CA ILE A 779 16.42 8.02 -14.82
C ILE A 779 16.82 6.59 -15.16
N SER A 780 16.97 6.26 -16.43
CA SER A 780 17.40 4.93 -16.91
C SER A 780 18.31 5.09 -18.12
N GLY A 781 19.56 5.45 -17.85
CA GLY A 781 20.60 5.62 -18.84
C GLY A 781 20.94 4.30 -19.56
N ARG A 782 21.53 4.46 -20.74
CA ARG A 782 22.16 3.38 -21.51
C ARG A 782 23.56 3.82 -21.90
N SER A 783 24.44 2.90 -22.23
CA SER A 783 25.81 3.25 -22.65
C SER A 783 25.85 4.28 -23.78
N SER A 784 24.92 4.23 -24.72
CA SER A 784 24.81 5.23 -25.81
C SER A 784 24.40 6.61 -25.31
N THR A 785 23.47 6.70 -24.38
CA THR A 785 23.01 7.97 -23.80
C THR A 785 24.04 8.58 -22.85
N VAL A 786 24.89 7.77 -22.24
CA VAL A 786 26.01 8.26 -21.42
C VAL A 786 27.11 8.89 -22.32
N ILE A 787 27.39 8.31 -23.48
CA ILE A 787 28.33 8.91 -24.45
C ILE A 787 27.79 10.27 -24.94
N GLU A 788 26.48 10.37 -25.19
CA GLU A 788 25.84 11.65 -25.53
C GLU A 788 25.99 12.66 -24.39
N LEU A 789 25.77 12.23 -23.14
CA LEU A 789 25.96 13.08 -21.97
C LEU A 789 27.39 13.59 -21.86
N GLU A 790 28.41 12.73 -22.02
CA GLU A 790 29.81 13.10 -21.95
C GLU A 790 30.14 14.19 -23.03
N ALA A 791 29.59 14.05 -24.23
CA ALA A 791 29.75 15.05 -25.30
C ALA A 791 29.06 16.37 -24.97
N VAL A 792 27.90 16.37 -24.33
CA VAL A 792 27.17 17.57 -23.92
C VAL A 792 27.89 18.25 -22.75
N ILE A 793 28.33 17.52 -21.76
CA ILE A 793 29.10 18.04 -20.61
C ILE A 793 30.43 18.66 -21.06
N ALA A 794 31.13 18.04 -22.02
CA ALA A 794 32.36 18.57 -22.56
C ALA A 794 32.18 19.97 -23.23
N LYS A 795 30.99 20.27 -23.75
CA LYS A 795 30.63 21.54 -24.36
C LYS A 795 30.10 22.58 -23.40
N LEU A 796 29.28 22.18 -22.45
CA LEU A 796 28.48 23.08 -21.60
C LEU A 796 28.97 23.14 -20.14
N GLY A 797 29.90 22.27 -19.75
CA GLY A 797 30.39 22.15 -18.39
C GLY A 797 29.62 21.12 -17.56
N PRO A 798 30.13 20.78 -16.35
CA PRO A 798 29.61 19.71 -15.52
C PRO A 798 28.33 20.08 -14.71
N GLU A 799 28.02 21.37 -14.61
CA GLU A 799 26.89 21.85 -13.81
C GLU A 799 25.54 21.39 -14.43
N PRO A 800 24.66 20.71 -13.66
CA PRO A 800 23.39 20.18 -14.17
C PRO A 800 22.51 21.23 -14.84
N ALA A 801 22.46 22.43 -14.30
CA ALA A 801 21.66 23.52 -14.84
C ALA A 801 22.08 23.93 -16.29
N ALA A 802 23.35 23.70 -16.64
CA ALA A 802 23.86 24.06 -17.98
C ALA A 802 23.58 22.97 -19.04
N TRP A 803 23.75 21.68 -18.70
CA TRP A 803 23.70 20.61 -19.69
C TRP A 803 22.35 19.90 -19.76
N LEU A 804 21.62 19.78 -18.64
CA LEU A 804 20.41 18.98 -18.56
C LEU A 804 19.29 19.41 -19.51
N PRO A 805 18.96 20.71 -19.64
CA PRO A 805 17.94 21.16 -20.60
C PRO A 805 18.26 20.74 -22.04
N THR A 806 19.49 20.93 -22.48
CA THR A 806 19.94 20.55 -23.83
C THR A 806 19.85 19.04 -24.03
N PHE A 807 20.33 18.27 -23.05
CA PHE A 807 20.30 16.81 -23.09
C PHE A 807 18.88 16.25 -23.18
N MET A 808 17.91 16.85 -22.48
CA MET A 808 16.50 16.46 -22.53
C MET A 808 15.82 16.87 -23.84
N HIS A 809 16.17 18.02 -24.45
CA HIS A 809 15.53 18.52 -25.66
C HIS A 809 15.93 17.76 -26.92
N GLU A 810 17.14 17.21 -27.03
CA GLU A 810 17.58 16.44 -28.18
C GLU A 810 16.75 15.19 -28.48
N VAL A 811 15.97 14.70 -27.48
CA VAL A 811 15.04 13.56 -27.64
C VAL A 811 13.83 13.91 -28.49
N THR A 812 13.34 15.14 -28.41
CA THR A 812 12.11 15.57 -29.12
C THR A 812 12.26 15.63 -30.61
N HIS A 813 13.47 15.69 -31.12
CA HIS A 813 13.72 15.85 -32.56
C HIS A 813 14.17 14.57 -33.32
N ARG A 814 14.53 13.49 -32.61
CA ARG A 814 15.03 12.24 -33.22
C ARG A 814 14.08 11.07 -33.35
N ASN A 815 12.91 11.08 -32.67
CA ASN A 815 11.95 9.95 -32.77
C ASN A 815 10.51 10.39 -32.59
N PRO A 816 9.75 10.72 -33.65
CA PRO A 816 8.30 10.88 -33.56
C PRO A 816 7.53 9.54 -33.57
N GLU A 817 8.19 8.39 -33.73
CA GLU A 817 7.55 7.08 -33.88
C GLU A 817 8.18 6.04 -32.95
N VAL A 818 7.69 5.93 -31.70
CA VAL A 818 7.60 4.66 -30.97
C VAL A 818 6.28 4.72 -30.17
N PRO A 819 5.33 3.80 -30.42
CA PRO A 819 3.98 3.80 -29.85
C PRO A 819 3.95 3.48 -28.35
#